data_b0805db5638bf9e105dd83d0457c27e5
#
_entry.id   b0805db5638bf9e105dd83d0457c27e5
#
_cell.length_a   1.000
_cell.length_b   1.000
_cell.length_c   1.000
_cell.angle_alpha   90.00
_cell.angle_beta   90.00
_cell.angle_gamma   90.00
#
_symmetry.space_group_name_H-M   'P 1'
#
loop_
_entity.id
_entity.type
_entity.pdbx_description
1 polymer ?
#
loop_
_entity_poly.entity_id
_entity_poly.type
_entity_poly.pdbx_seq_one_letter_code
_entity_poly.pdbx_strand_id
1 'polypeptide(L)'
;MTKSPNQDIHFPSPIRKRLWLLVLSRGSIALGGLLLLGIVVGIWRLWTFVQTELTPLAQQTLTTTLNRPVKLGRVTQFSLTGVEFGASAIPATPIDPDRATVEVVEVGFDLLQLIFNRHLKLDVTLVNPDIYIQQDDQGRWVSTNIVSSGEGGAIKTDLDKLRFRNAKLALMPQNRGAGGQGGRGAEGQGGKGEYPTSNSARAKQQLSANKTQQLPVGFSQLNGSAQLLANNQLIRFDVEGQADSGASISIQGETRSKVLAGNFQLRAQGFLAEDITRLIKLPLSLQAGRANGDLLVRLTPGQRTLLFGSATVQGVTLQIPKVPQLLSNTQGNLRFQGTELQLNNVNTNYGKIPLVATGIIDTQAGFKLAARVNAVSLANAQETLKVKLPVAIAGQVQASLQITGSTQEPILSGSVATIQTARIDKVDFDSISSKFELVTSSSLITLKDIQGKAKVGGEITGAGTIQLGKTPQLDLNFAAKNVPGDAIAKVYETTPTFQIGNVSATAQLIGAPTNVQTVVQFQAPNGTYPGTGEVAIAPNRTVSFRNVALNVNGGTVRATGSYANQRWQAVAIASGVKLEPFVDKSQLQNVSLAGAQFNGRLILSGSTAPFEIATIRTDGAGVQIGGGTVAVSNVQLQDQSFSAQLVANGVRLGQILKQSPPALNNPLAGTFQIAGNRDNFSLKTLRGSGEGSLAIGGGTVTAKNIQVANGVYQAQVQAKNMPVQQLATVPKQFQGALNGQFNVAGSVDSFKLQTIQASGQARVNVAGGTITASNIQVANGVYQAQVQAKNMPVQQLATVPKQFQGA
;
A
#
# COMPACT_ATOMS: atom_id res chain seq x y z
N MET A 1 -35.14 -11.20 -61.98
CA MET A 1 -36.18 -10.26 -61.51
C MET A 1 -36.09 -10.08 -60.05
N THR A 2 -35.59 -8.93 -59.64
CA THR A 2 -36.05 -8.09 -58.52
C THR A 2 -35.01 -6.99 -58.31
N LYS A 3 -35.47 -5.79 -58.56
CA LYS A 3 -34.71 -4.52 -58.44
C LYS A 3 -34.24 -4.31 -56.99
N SER A 4 -32.96 -3.97 -56.86
CA SER A 4 -32.42 -3.32 -55.69
C SER A 4 -32.79 -1.83 -55.69
N PRO A 5 -33.29 -1.26 -54.62
CA PRO A 5 -33.57 0.17 -54.57
C PRO A 5 -32.29 0.94 -54.28
N ASN A 6 -32.03 1.97 -55.08
CA ASN A 6 -31.11 3.05 -54.74
C ASN A 6 -31.51 3.64 -53.41
N GLN A 7 -30.66 3.48 -52.39
CA GLN A 7 -30.76 4.28 -51.18
C GLN A 7 -29.95 5.57 -51.40
N ASP A 8 -30.66 6.64 -51.63
CA ASP A 8 -30.12 7.99 -51.43
C ASP A 8 -29.63 8.11 -49.99
N ILE A 9 -28.33 8.24 -49.84
CA ILE A 9 -27.71 8.50 -48.53
C ILE A 9 -28.00 9.95 -48.16
N HIS A 10 -29.05 10.17 -47.41
CA HIS A 10 -29.26 11.41 -46.68
C HIS A 10 -28.23 11.48 -45.53
N PHE A 11 -27.26 12.37 -45.70
CA PHE A 11 -26.32 12.71 -44.63
C PHE A 11 -27.04 13.59 -43.60
N PRO A 12 -27.15 13.18 -42.36
CA PRO A 12 -27.62 14.06 -41.29
C PRO A 12 -26.55 15.09 -40.93
N SER A 13 -26.99 16.31 -40.71
CA SER A 13 -26.21 17.48 -40.33
C SER A 13 -25.55 17.34 -38.94
N PRO A 14 -24.64 18.19 -38.55
CA PRO A 14 -23.22 18.00 -38.22
C PRO A 14 -22.90 18.00 -36.73
N ILE A 15 -21.71 17.53 -36.30
CA ILE A 15 -21.09 17.89 -35.02
C ILE A 15 -19.56 17.74 -35.02
N ARG A 16 -18.87 18.86 -34.74
CA ARG A 16 -17.58 19.21 -34.16
C ARG A 16 -16.40 18.24 -34.34
N LYS A 17 -15.27 18.61 -34.78
CA LYS A 17 -14.22 19.43 -34.22
C LYS A 17 -12.97 19.55 -35.05
N ARG A 18 -12.50 20.65 -34.82
CA ARG A 18 -11.15 21.11 -34.44
C ARG A 18 -10.03 20.14 -34.77
N LEU A 19 -9.14 20.63 -35.52
CA LEU A 19 -7.72 20.60 -35.39
C LEU A 19 -6.95 20.20 -36.63
N TRP A 20 -7.24 19.09 -37.28
CA TRP A 20 -6.55 18.70 -38.51
C TRP A 20 -6.83 19.59 -39.67
N LEU A 21 -8.03 20.08 -39.71
CA LEU A 21 -8.52 20.88 -40.84
C LEU A 21 -8.12 22.35 -40.80
N LEU A 22 -7.91 22.90 -39.60
CA LEU A 22 -7.41 24.26 -39.50
C LEU A 22 -6.00 24.39 -40.08
N VAL A 23 -5.18 23.33 -39.93
CA VAL A 23 -3.86 23.31 -40.49
C VAL A 23 -3.88 23.15 -42.00
N LEU A 24 -4.68 22.24 -42.51
CA LEU A 24 -4.70 21.92 -43.94
C LEU A 24 -5.64 22.81 -44.72
N SER A 25 -6.82 23.16 -44.16
CA SER A 25 -7.72 24.08 -44.85
C SER A 25 -7.28 25.54 -44.80
N ARG A 26 -6.81 26.01 -43.66
CA ARG A 26 -6.30 27.37 -43.58
C ARG A 26 -4.93 27.51 -44.24
N GLY A 27 -4.08 26.49 -44.14
CA GLY A 27 -2.79 26.47 -44.86
C GLY A 27 -2.98 26.32 -46.38
N SER A 28 -3.76 25.38 -46.84
CA SER A 28 -4.04 25.21 -48.27
C SER A 28 -4.95 26.31 -48.84
N ILE A 29 -5.93 26.79 -48.04
CA ILE A 29 -6.79 27.91 -48.50
C ILE A 29 -6.01 29.22 -48.48
N ALA A 30 -5.17 29.49 -47.46
CA ALA A 30 -4.41 30.72 -47.44
C ALA A 30 -3.24 30.70 -48.42
N LEU A 31 -2.51 29.59 -48.55
CA LEU A 31 -1.53 29.44 -49.59
C LEU A 31 -2.13 29.39 -50.99
N GLY A 32 -3.18 28.60 -51.12
CA GLY A 32 -3.97 28.56 -52.35
C GLY A 32 -4.63 29.91 -52.63
N GLY A 33 -5.22 30.55 -51.64
CA GLY A 33 -5.79 31.90 -51.75
C GLY A 33 -4.77 32.99 -51.96
N LEU A 34 -3.59 32.94 -51.29
CA LEU A 34 -2.49 33.89 -51.47
C LEU A 34 -1.87 33.78 -52.86
N LEU A 35 -1.53 32.59 -53.25
CA LEU A 35 -1.05 32.34 -54.61
C LEU A 35 -2.10 32.58 -55.66
N LEU A 36 -3.35 32.20 -55.37
CA LEU A 36 -4.48 32.37 -56.27
C LEU A 36 -4.87 33.82 -56.51
N LEU A 37 -5.05 34.62 -55.47
CA LEU A 37 -5.36 36.04 -55.59
C LEU A 37 -4.24 36.76 -56.36
N GLY A 38 -3.01 36.40 -56.14
CA GLY A 38 -1.91 37.00 -56.81
C GLY A 38 -1.81 36.67 -58.30
N ILE A 39 -2.02 35.43 -58.60
CA ILE A 39 -2.00 34.93 -59.93
C ILE A 39 -3.24 35.43 -60.74
N VAL A 40 -4.41 35.44 -60.13
CA VAL A 40 -5.66 35.92 -60.75
C VAL A 40 -5.57 37.40 -61.15
N VAL A 41 -5.07 38.25 -60.27
CA VAL A 41 -4.89 39.67 -60.51
C VAL A 41 -3.77 39.90 -61.56
N GLY A 42 -2.70 39.11 -61.54
CA GLY A 42 -1.61 39.15 -62.54
C GLY A 42 -2.09 38.75 -63.94
N ILE A 43 -2.85 37.71 -64.06
CA ILE A 43 -3.32 37.21 -65.38
C ILE A 43 -4.36 38.11 -66.02
N TRP A 44 -5.26 38.73 -65.24
CA TRP A 44 -6.27 39.66 -65.79
C TRP A 44 -5.59 40.90 -66.46
N ARG A 45 -4.46 41.39 -65.93
CA ARG A 45 -3.68 42.44 -66.51
C ARG A 45 -2.78 41.95 -67.64
N LEU A 46 -2.38 40.72 -67.66
CA LEU A 46 -1.54 40.10 -68.69
C LEU A 46 -2.19 40.20 -70.06
N TRP A 47 -3.46 40.10 -70.07
CA TRP A 47 -4.21 40.20 -71.30
C TRP A 47 -4.31 41.61 -71.90
N THR A 48 -4.29 42.63 -71.06
CA THR A 48 -4.31 44.04 -71.39
C THR A 48 -2.92 44.66 -71.65
N PHE A 49 -1.88 44.05 -71.16
CA PHE A 49 -0.55 44.62 -71.16
C PHE A 49 0.59 43.68 -71.61
N VAL A 50 0.27 42.98 -72.65
CA VAL A 50 1.13 41.89 -73.18
C VAL A 50 2.58 42.34 -73.57
N GLN A 51 2.87 43.62 -73.70
CA GLN A 51 4.15 44.01 -74.23
C GLN A 51 5.18 44.75 -73.33
N THR A 52 4.83 45.28 -72.18
CA THR A 52 5.87 46.08 -71.47
C THR A 52 5.90 46.04 -69.92
N GLU A 53 4.81 45.67 -69.21
CA GLU A 53 4.82 45.84 -67.72
C GLU A 53 4.07 44.72 -66.94
N LEU A 54 3.94 43.58 -67.51
CA LEU A 54 3.11 42.53 -66.97
C LEU A 54 3.58 42.06 -65.59
N THR A 55 4.85 41.75 -65.45
CA THR A 55 5.40 41.20 -64.17
C THR A 55 5.40 42.22 -63.05
N PRO A 56 5.84 43.47 -63.19
CA PRO A 56 5.82 44.47 -62.14
C PRO A 56 4.41 44.81 -61.62
N LEU A 57 3.47 44.95 -62.57
CA LEU A 57 2.08 45.31 -62.25
C LEU A 57 1.35 44.19 -61.52
N ALA A 58 1.53 42.95 -61.93
CA ALA A 58 1.01 41.75 -61.31
C ALA A 58 1.62 41.59 -59.90
N GLN A 59 2.93 41.78 -59.77
CA GLN A 59 3.61 41.72 -58.53
C GLN A 59 3.12 42.79 -57.54
N GLN A 60 2.91 44.04 -57.97
CA GLN A 60 2.39 45.11 -57.11
C GLN A 60 0.98 44.85 -56.66
N THR A 61 0.12 44.37 -57.54
CA THR A 61 -1.27 44.04 -57.19
C THR A 61 -1.36 42.88 -56.24
N LEU A 62 -0.56 41.81 -56.46
CA LEU A 62 -0.47 40.71 -55.51
C LEU A 62 0.02 41.13 -54.13
N THR A 63 1.06 41.96 -54.09
CA THR A 63 1.60 42.46 -52.81
C THR A 63 0.54 43.25 -52.04
N THR A 64 -0.27 44.04 -52.72
CA THR A 64 -1.34 44.85 -52.12
C THR A 64 -2.49 43.97 -51.60
N THR A 65 -2.92 43.00 -52.43
CA THR A 65 -4.06 42.11 -52.08
C THR A 65 -3.73 41.15 -50.93
N LEU A 66 -2.53 40.66 -50.92
CA LEU A 66 -2.04 39.73 -49.90
C LEU A 66 -1.46 40.46 -48.67
N ASN A 67 -1.33 41.76 -48.76
CA ASN A 67 -0.62 42.54 -47.72
C ASN A 67 0.74 41.94 -47.39
N ARG A 68 1.41 41.35 -48.41
CA ARG A 68 2.72 40.68 -48.29
C ARG A 68 3.54 40.91 -49.57
N PRO A 69 4.85 41.02 -49.45
CA PRO A 69 5.71 41.15 -50.61
C PRO A 69 5.65 39.86 -51.45
N VAL A 70 5.23 39.95 -52.70
CA VAL A 70 5.25 38.87 -53.69
C VAL A 70 6.30 39.17 -54.74
N LYS A 71 7.12 38.19 -55.10
CA LYS A 71 8.13 38.27 -56.15
C LYS A 71 7.72 37.26 -57.23
N LEU A 72 7.20 37.74 -58.35
CA LEU A 72 6.95 36.93 -59.54
C LEU A 72 8.19 36.79 -60.39
N GLY A 73 8.38 35.56 -60.89
CA GLY A 73 9.43 35.31 -61.91
C GLY A 73 9.13 36.01 -63.21
N ARG A 74 10.11 36.04 -64.10
CA ARG A 74 9.91 36.52 -65.46
C ARG A 74 8.97 35.57 -66.26
N VAL A 75 8.25 36.07 -67.17
CA VAL A 75 7.46 35.24 -68.13
C VAL A 75 8.46 34.40 -68.93
N THR A 76 8.34 33.08 -68.85
CA THR A 76 9.20 32.10 -69.54
C THR A 76 8.56 31.60 -70.83
N GLN A 77 7.23 31.41 -70.76
CA GLN A 77 6.47 31.03 -71.95
C GLN A 77 5.15 31.81 -72.01
N PHE A 78 4.70 32.13 -73.17
CA PHE A 78 3.42 32.75 -73.47
C PHE A 78 2.73 32.05 -74.67
N SER A 79 1.47 31.70 -74.52
CA SER A 79 0.65 31.09 -75.51
C SER A 79 -0.79 31.71 -75.54
N LEU A 80 -1.60 31.40 -76.57
CA LEU A 80 -2.97 31.83 -76.58
C LEU A 80 -3.89 31.20 -75.50
N THR A 81 -3.42 30.16 -74.85
CA THR A 81 -4.16 29.44 -73.83
C THR A 81 -3.49 29.48 -72.39
N GLY A 82 -2.38 30.21 -72.30
CA GLY A 82 -1.70 30.32 -70.98
C GLY A 82 -0.40 31.11 -71.01
N VAL A 83 0.04 31.37 -69.78
CA VAL A 83 1.31 32.02 -69.46
C VAL A 83 2.06 31.26 -68.43
N GLU A 84 3.38 31.17 -68.54
CA GLU A 84 4.27 30.56 -67.61
C GLU A 84 5.20 31.60 -67.00
N PHE A 85 5.27 31.61 -65.63
CA PHE A 85 6.22 32.40 -64.86
C PHE A 85 7.29 31.51 -64.31
N GLY A 86 8.51 31.93 -64.36
CA GLY A 86 9.63 31.26 -63.72
C GLY A 86 9.59 31.36 -62.18
N ALA A 87 10.72 31.17 -61.55
CA ALA A 87 10.84 31.11 -60.10
C ALA A 87 10.20 32.31 -59.40
N SER A 88 9.18 32.02 -58.60
CA SER A 88 8.35 33.01 -57.93
C SER A 88 8.39 32.74 -56.42
N ALA A 89 8.22 33.79 -55.60
CA ALA A 89 8.33 33.63 -54.12
C ALA A 89 7.45 34.62 -53.38
N ILE A 90 7.00 34.16 -52.23
CA ILE A 90 6.42 34.96 -51.15
C ILE A 90 7.43 34.86 -49.98
N PRO A 91 8.27 35.87 -49.75
CA PRO A 91 9.29 35.86 -48.71
C PRO A 91 8.65 36.03 -47.33
N ALA A 92 9.33 35.53 -46.31
CA ALA A 92 9.03 35.83 -44.93
C ALA A 92 9.13 37.33 -44.63
N THR A 93 8.33 37.81 -43.69
CA THR A 93 8.39 39.18 -43.19
C THR A 93 8.78 39.18 -41.71
N PRO A 94 9.20 40.31 -41.14
CA PRO A 94 9.50 40.38 -39.71
C PRO A 94 8.33 40.06 -38.79
N ILE A 95 7.11 40.18 -39.29
CA ILE A 95 5.84 39.96 -38.55
C ILE A 95 5.25 38.56 -38.83
N ASP A 96 5.56 38.01 -40.00
CA ASP A 96 4.99 36.75 -40.45
C ASP A 96 6.10 35.90 -41.08
N PRO A 97 6.51 34.79 -40.45
CA PRO A 97 7.58 33.92 -40.92
C PRO A 97 7.18 32.99 -42.06
N ASP A 98 5.91 32.93 -42.39
CA ASP A 98 5.39 32.12 -43.51
C ASP A 98 6.07 32.51 -44.81
N ARG A 99 6.45 31.55 -45.61
CA ARG A 99 7.06 31.74 -46.91
C ARG A 99 6.69 30.64 -47.88
N ALA A 100 6.71 30.99 -49.15
CA ALA A 100 6.56 30.04 -50.23
C ALA A 100 7.50 30.40 -51.41
N THR A 101 8.07 29.38 -51.99
CA THR A 101 8.79 29.49 -53.27
C THR A 101 8.23 28.50 -54.25
N VAL A 102 8.18 28.87 -55.50
CA VAL A 102 7.63 28.02 -56.57
C VAL A 102 8.61 28.10 -57.75
N GLU A 103 8.95 26.95 -58.30
CA GLU A 103 9.89 26.90 -59.39
C GLU A 103 9.27 27.42 -60.67
N VAL A 104 8.03 26.99 -61.00
CA VAL A 104 7.28 27.40 -62.13
C VAL A 104 5.81 27.62 -61.80
N VAL A 105 5.22 28.71 -62.31
CA VAL A 105 3.78 28.97 -62.19
C VAL A 105 3.17 28.97 -63.61
N GLU A 106 2.44 27.91 -63.93
CA GLU A 106 1.70 27.74 -65.14
C GLU A 106 0.27 28.28 -64.94
N VAL A 107 -0.18 29.16 -65.77
CA VAL A 107 -1.51 29.78 -65.75
C VAL A 107 -2.22 29.57 -67.05
N GLY A 108 -3.23 28.70 -67.05
CA GLY A 108 -4.10 28.45 -68.18
C GLY A 108 -5.34 29.33 -68.14
N PHE A 109 -5.82 29.78 -69.32
CA PHE A 109 -7.04 30.54 -69.45
C PHE A 109 -7.76 30.19 -70.78
N ASP A 110 -9.06 30.40 -70.80
CA ASP A 110 -9.92 30.21 -72.01
C ASP A 110 -10.19 31.55 -72.65
N LEU A 111 -9.52 31.77 -73.80
CA LEU A 111 -9.66 32.99 -74.62
C LEU A 111 -11.06 33.18 -75.20
N LEU A 112 -11.78 32.10 -75.52
CA LEU A 112 -13.09 32.19 -76.08
C LEU A 112 -14.10 32.68 -75.04
N GLN A 113 -14.03 32.18 -73.83
CA GLN A 113 -14.84 32.66 -72.69
C GLN A 113 -14.58 34.13 -72.37
N LEU A 114 -13.33 34.55 -72.51
CA LEU A 114 -12.92 35.92 -72.22
C LEU A 114 -13.48 36.86 -73.28
N ILE A 115 -13.39 36.53 -74.60
CA ILE A 115 -13.86 37.34 -75.74
C ILE A 115 -15.36 37.40 -75.73
N PHE A 116 -16.08 36.27 -75.63
CA PHE A 116 -17.52 36.21 -75.75
C PHE A 116 -18.32 36.60 -74.56
N ASN A 117 -17.79 36.24 -73.32
CA ASN A 117 -18.53 36.40 -72.06
C ASN A 117 -17.89 37.41 -71.10
N ARG A 118 -16.73 38.07 -71.50
CA ARG A 118 -15.93 38.93 -70.59
C ARG A 118 -15.61 38.29 -69.24
N HIS A 119 -15.49 36.97 -69.27
CA HIS A 119 -15.27 36.16 -68.04
C HIS A 119 -13.97 35.36 -68.20
N LEU A 120 -12.96 35.69 -67.43
CA LEU A 120 -11.67 35.02 -67.40
C LEU A 120 -11.66 33.93 -66.33
N LYS A 121 -11.70 32.67 -66.74
CA LYS A 121 -11.50 31.53 -65.87
C LYS A 121 -10.06 31.09 -65.90
N LEU A 122 -9.43 30.99 -64.75
CA LEU A 122 -8.05 30.66 -64.57
C LEU A 122 -7.87 29.25 -64.03
N ASP A 123 -6.97 28.50 -64.67
CA ASP A 123 -6.44 27.23 -64.22
C ASP A 123 -4.97 27.39 -63.91
N VAL A 124 -4.59 27.33 -62.61
CA VAL A 124 -3.23 27.61 -62.16
C VAL A 124 -2.56 26.31 -61.65
N THR A 125 -1.34 26.05 -62.19
CA THR A 125 -0.53 24.93 -61.74
C THR A 125 0.79 25.46 -61.19
N LEU A 126 1.09 25.07 -59.94
CA LEU A 126 2.32 25.35 -59.26
C LEU A 126 3.23 24.11 -59.35
N VAL A 127 4.43 24.26 -59.83
CA VAL A 127 5.39 23.18 -60.01
C VAL A 127 6.50 23.36 -58.96
N ASN A 128 6.79 22.28 -58.24
CA ASN A 128 7.74 22.21 -57.14
C ASN A 128 7.60 23.36 -56.10
N PRO A 129 6.38 23.66 -55.60
CA PRO A 129 6.26 24.66 -54.56
C PRO A 129 6.87 24.13 -53.24
N ASP A 130 7.67 25.00 -52.58
CA ASP A 130 8.22 24.78 -51.25
C ASP A 130 7.63 25.81 -50.27
N ILE A 131 6.88 25.31 -49.34
CA ILE A 131 5.97 26.06 -48.48
C ILE A 131 6.32 25.85 -47.05
N TYR A 132 6.54 26.93 -46.29
CA TYR A 132 6.78 26.94 -44.87
C TYR A 132 5.69 27.75 -44.17
N ILE A 133 5.01 27.13 -43.20
CA ILE A 133 3.95 27.75 -42.41
C ILE A 133 4.30 27.59 -40.93
N GLN A 134 4.23 28.66 -40.18
CA GLN A 134 4.46 28.67 -38.74
C GLN A 134 3.17 29.01 -38.00
N GLN A 135 2.93 28.32 -36.91
CA GLN A 135 1.80 28.59 -36.03
C GLN A 135 2.02 29.91 -35.26
N ASP A 136 1.03 30.78 -35.22
CA ASP A 136 1.10 32.05 -34.47
C ASP A 136 0.94 31.84 -32.94
N ASP A 137 1.11 32.91 -32.15
CA ASP A 137 1.00 32.87 -30.70
C ASP A 137 -0.36 32.43 -30.15
N GLN A 138 -1.40 32.49 -30.98
CA GLN A 138 -2.74 32.00 -30.66
C GLN A 138 -2.94 30.53 -31.08
N GLY A 139 -1.92 29.91 -31.66
CA GLY A 139 -1.96 28.54 -32.18
C GLY A 139 -2.70 28.38 -33.50
N ARG A 140 -2.79 29.44 -34.27
CA ARG A 140 -3.38 29.42 -35.62
C ARG A 140 -2.25 29.20 -36.65
N TRP A 141 -2.56 28.43 -37.68
CA TRP A 141 -1.59 28.07 -38.71
C TRP A 141 -1.46 29.15 -39.81
N VAL A 142 -2.41 30.07 -39.93
CA VAL A 142 -2.37 31.19 -40.85
C VAL A 142 -3.03 32.41 -40.25
N SER A 143 -2.36 33.55 -40.29
CA SER A 143 -2.85 34.83 -39.78
C SER A 143 -3.32 35.79 -40.85
N THR A 144 -3.08 35.50 -42.15
CA THR A 144 -3.32 36.42 -43.27
C THR A 144 -4.79 36.48 -43.65
N ASN A 145 -5.40 37.67 -43.58
CA ASN A 145 -6.73 37.94 -44.11
C ASN A 145 -6.63 38.20 -45.58
N ILE A 146 -7.21 37.29 -46.39
CA ILE A 146 -7.33 37.49 -47.81
C ILE A 146 -8.51 38.46 -48.05
N VAL A 147 -8.21 39.63 -48.49
CA VAL A 147 -9.21 40.62 -48.87
C VAL A 147 -9.69 40.28 -50.28
N SER A 148 -10.96 39.88 -50.43
CA SER A 148 -11.54 39.71 -51.77
C SER A 148 -11.55 41.09 -52.44
N SER A 149 -10.82 41.22 -53.52
CA SER A 149 -10.84 42.43 -54.35
C SER A 149 -12.27 42.66 -54.85
N GLY A 150 -12.75 43.89 -54.59
CA GLY A 150 -14.14 44.28 -54.86
C GLY A 150 -14.56 44.18 -56.30
N GLU A 151 -15.86 44.07 -56.46
CA GLU A 151 -16.56 44.16 -57.76
C GLU A 151 -16.23 45.54 -58.41
N GLY A 152 -15.32 45.58 -59.36
CA GLY A 152 -14.97 46.85 -59.96
C GLY A 152 -14.08 46.80 -61.23
N GLY A 153 -14.19 45.79 -62.08
CA GLY A 153 -13.46 45.70 -63.32
C GLY A 153 -14.34 45.28 -64.48
N ALA A 154 -13.99 45.79 -65.68
CA ALA A 154 -14.72 45.47 -66.98
C ALA A 154 -14.67 44.00 -67.36
N ILE A 155 -13.90 43.16 -66.71
CA ILE A 155 -13.70 41.71 -66.87
C ILE A 155 -13.86 41.03 -65.54
N LYS A 156 -14.77 40.06 -65.42
CA LYS A 156 -14.86 39.18 -64.25
C LYS A 156 -13.77 38.11 -64.31
N THR A 157 -12.96 38.04 -63.33
CA THR A 157 -11.89 37.04 -63.23
C THR A 157 -12.17 36.06 -62.09
N ASP A 158 -12.36 34.77 -62.42
CA ASP A 158 -12.57 33.70 -61.45
C ASP A 158 -11.45 32.67 -61.54
N LEU A 159 -10.91 32.28 -60.42
CA LEU A 159 -10.06 31.10 -60.34
C LEU A 159 -10.94 29.85 -60.33
N ASP A 160 -10.81 29.02 -61.39
CA ASP A 160 -11.58 27.78 -61.49
C ASP A 160 -10.84 26.62 -60.74
N LYS A 161 -9.53 26.54 -60.99
CA LYS A 161 -8.75 25.43 -60.48
C LYS A 161 -7.32 25.83 -60.13
N LEU A 162 -6.85 25.38 -58.98
CA LEU A 162 -5.47 25.39 -58.55
C LEU A 162 -4.93 23.97 -58.51
N ARG A 163 -3.81 23.68 -59.17
CA ARG A 163 -3.09 22.43 -59.06
C ARG A 163 -1.72 22.68 -58.52
N PHE A 164 -1.18 21.68 -57.84
CA PHE A 164 0.22 21.68 -57.50
C PHE A 164 0.82 20.29 -57.75
N ARG A 165 2.06 20.27 -58.22
CA ARG A 165 2.83 19.08 -58.51
C ARG A 165 4.10 19.07 -57.67
N ASN A 166 4.38 17.97 -57.00
CA ASN A 166 5.55 17.71 -56.23
C ASN A 166 5.86 18.83 -55.17
N ALA A 167 4.81 19.27 -54.49
CA ALA A 167 4.93 20.29 -53.45
C ALA A 167 5.63 19.75 -52.19
N LYS A 168 6.38 20.65 -51.50
CA LYS A 168 6.88 20.45 -50.16
C LYS A 168 6.13 21.38 -49.22
N LEU A 169 5.77 20.88 -48.03
CA LEU A 169 5.10 21.66 -47.00
C LEU A 169 5.76 21.37 -45.64
N ALA A 170 6.30 22.40 -45.02
CA ALA A 170 6.83 22.33 -43.68
C ALA A 170 5.93 23.10 -42.70
N LEU A 171 5.35 22.40 -41.74
CA LEU A 171 4.49 22.96 -40.71
C LEU A 171 5.28 23.08 -39.40
N MET A 172 5.55 24.30 -38.94
CA MET A 172 6.27 24.60 -37.70
C MET A 172 5.28 24.89 -36.57
N PRO A 173 5.09 23.98 -35.63
CA PRO A 173 4.21 24.22 -34.48
C PRO A 173 4.84 25.25 -33.54
N GLN A 174 4.00 25.99 -32.81
CA GLN A 174 4.46 26.96 -31.81
C GLN A 174 5.16 26.28 -30.63
N ASN A 175 6.22 26.87 -30.16
CA ASN A 175 6.97 26.40 -28.98
C ASN A 175 6.19 26.74 -27.69
N ARG A 176 5.30 25.86 -27.27
CA ARG A 176 4.62 25.98 -25.97
C ARG A 176 5.50 25.38 -24.91
N GLY A 177 6.36 26.20 -24.28
CA GLY A 177 7.01 25.82 -23.03
C GLY A 177 5.97 25.30 -22.05
N ALA A 178 6.27 24.20 -21.38
CA ALA A 178 5.45 23.66 -20.30
C ALA A 178 5.10 24.81 -19.34
N GLY A 179 3.81 25.20 -19.30
CA GLY A 179 3.34 26.32 -18.49
C GLY A 179 3.68 26.14 -17.03
N GLY A 180 4.69 26.85 -16.57
CA GLY A 180 4.97 27.04 -15.15
C GLY A 180 3.83 27.82 -14.53
N GLN A 181 3.24 27.26 -13.50
CA GLN A 181 2.31 27.98 -12.61
C GLN A 181 3.03 29.22 -12.07
N GLY A 182 2.51 30.40 -12.38
CA GLY A 182 2.94 31.66 -11.82
C GLY A 182 2.73 31.67 -10.30
N GLY A 183 3.82 31.51 -9.56
CA GLY A 183 3.88 31.90 -8.16
C GLY A 183 3.95 33.42 -8.05
N ARG A 184 2.94 34.02 -7.43
CA ARG A 184 2.95 35.43 -7.01
C ARG A 184 4.12 35.65 -6.05
N GLY A 185 4.83 36.74 -6.29
CA GLY A 185 5.99 37.17 -5.56
C GLY A 185 5.71 37.50 -4.08
N ALA A 186 6.74 37.27 -3.30
CA ALA A 186 6.94 37.94 -2.04
C ALA A 186 8.24 38.73 -2.17
N GLU A 187 8.17 40.05 -2.10
CA GLU A 187 9.28 40.95 -1.89
C GLU A 187 9.87 40.73 -0.49
N GLY A 188 11.16 40.74 -0.37
CA GLY A 188 11.84 40.66 0.92
C GLY A 188 13.35 40.74 0.84
N GLN A 189 13.84 41.99 0.91
CA GLN A 189 15.08 42.49 1.53
C GLN A 189 16.43 41.76 1.41
N GLY A 190 17.40 42.61 1.09
CA GLY A 190 18.79 42.46 0.87
C GLY A 190 19.64 41.85 1.98
N GLY A 191 20.77 41.31 1.53
CA GLY A 191 21.93 40.92 2.31
C GLY A 191 23.12 40.79 1.44
N LYS A 192 24.12 41.65 1.67
CA LYS A 192 25.45 41.66 1.07
C LYS A 192 26.27 40.48 1.56
N GLY A 193 27.16 39.93 0.71
CA GLY A 193 28.26 39.12 1.20
C GLY A 193 28.85 38.15 0.16
N GLU A 194 30.01 38.60 -0.37
CA GLU A 194 31.18 37.81 -0.76
C GLU A 194 31.15 36.75 -1.87
N TYR A 195 31.99 36.97 -2.84
CA TYR A 195 32.45 36.05 -3.90
C TYR A 195 33.33 34.92 -3.32
N PRO A 196 33.24 33.73 -3.90
CA PRO A 196 34.47 33.11 -4.37
C PRO A 196 34.43 32.64 -5.85
N THR A 197 35.60 32.71 -6.40
CA THR A 197 36.05 32.51 -7.75
C THR A 197 35.90 31.12 -8.34
N SER A 198 35.67 31.13 -9.67
CA SER A 198 36.12 30.15 -10.67
C SER A 198 35.88 28.65 -10.49
N ASN A 199 34.97 28.10 -11.26
CA ASN A 199 34.95 26.85 -12.02
C ASN A 199 33.58 26.30 -12.36
N SER A 200 32.52 27.10 -12.22
CA SER A 200 31.14 26.65 -12.53
C SER A 200 30.60 27.19 -13.87
N ALA A 201 31.37 27.96 -14.61
CA ALA A 201 30.92 28.55 -15.88
C ALA A 201 30.84 27.54 -17.04
N ARG A 202 31.67 26.48 -17.04
CA ARG A 202 31.63 25.45 -18.08
C ARG A 202 30.50 24.43 -17.92
N ALA A 203 30.06 24.17 -16.70
CA ALA A 203 28.92 23.25 -16.46
C ALA A 203 27.55 23.92 -16.70
N LYS A 204 27.45 25.24 -16.56
CA LYS A 204 26.21 25.97 -16.85
C LYS A 204 26.00 26.26 -18.34
N GLN A 205 27.05 26.25 -19.15
CA GLN A 205 26.91 26.38 -20.60
C GLN A 205 26.47 25.08 -21.29
N GLN A 206 26.68 23.91 -20.67
CA GLN A 206 26.17 22.64 -21.22
C GLN A 206 24.72 22.32 -20.79
N LEU A 207 24.18 22.97 -19.77
CA LEU A 207 22.78 22.80 -19.31
C LEU A 207 21.80 23.79 -19.96
N SER A 208 22.28 24.82 -20.67
CA SER A 208 21.44 25.78 -21.43
C SER A 208 21.24 25.41 -22.90
N ALA A 209 21.86 24.34 -23.39
CA ALA A 209 21.80 23.90 -24.78
C ALA A 209 20.69 22.85 -25.09
N ASN A 210 19.84 22.50 -24.13
CA ASN A 210 18.66 21.65 -24.39
C ASN A 210 17.36 22.46 -24.44
N LYS A 211 17.33 23.57 -25.20
CA LYS A 211 16.10 24.00 -25.85
C LYS A 211 15.81 22.98 -26.94
N THR A 212 14.91 22.07 -26.71
CA THR A 212 14.38 21.14 -27.70
C THR A 212 13.89 21.99 -28.88
N GLN A 213 14.69 22.14 -29.93
CA GLN A 213 14.24 22.73 -31.19
C GLN A 213 13.09 21.83 -31.66
N GLN A 214 11.90 22.36 -31.64
CA GLN A 214 10.77 21.67 -32.28
C GLN A 214 11.09 21.59 -33.78
N LEU A 215 11.18 20.37 -34.27
CA LEU A 215 11.35 20.11 -35.69
C LEU A 215 10.01 20.33 -36.39
N PRO A 216 10.01 20.95 -37.59
CA PRO A 216 8.81 21.06 -38.39
C PRO A 216 8.27 19.66 -38.74
N VAL A 217 6.98 19.53 -38.89
CA VAL A 217 6.36 18.36 -39.53
C VAL A 217 6.36 18.62 -41.02
N GLY A 218 7.20 17.90 -41.73
CA GLY A 218 7.38 18.07 -43.17
C GLY A 218 6.55 17.07 -43.97
N PHE A 219 6.13 17.53 -45.13
CA PHE A 219 5.44 16.76 -46.17
C PHE A 219 6.11 17.00 -47.50
N SER A 220 6.26 15.96 -48.27
CA SER A 220 6.92 16.00 -49.59
C SER A 220 6.12 15.25 -50.62
N GLN A 221 6.46 15.45 -51.90
CA GLN A 221 5.77 14.83 -53.03
C GLN A 221 4.26 15.06 -53.00
N LEU A 222 3.83 16.21 -52.48
CA LEU A 222 2.41 16.56 -52.44
C LEU A 222 1.95 16.89 -53.85
N ASN A 223 0.95 16.16 -54.31
CA ASN A 223 0.25 16.41 -55.55
C ASN A 223 -1.22 16.64 -55.24
N GLY A 224 -1.80 17.59 -55.93
CA GLY A 224 -3.21 17.86 -55.63
C GLY A 224 -3.84 18.96 -56.45
N SER A 225 -5.11 19.16 -56.20
CA SER A 225 -5.90 20.22 -56.82
C SER A 225 -6.92 20.80 -55.87
N ALA A 226 -7.17 22.07 -55.98
CA ALA A 226 -8.29 22.78 -55.36
C ALA A 226 -9.15 23.42 -56.41
N GLN A 227 -10.44 23.16 -56.38
CA GLN A 227 -11.43 23.75 -57.28
C GLN A 227 -12.31 24.72 -56.48
N LEU A 228 -12.42 25.94 -57.02
CA LEU A 228 -13.24 26.97 -56.38
C LEU A 228 -14.62 27.00 -57.06
N LEU A 229 -15.62 26.82 -56.27
CA LEU A 229 -17.01 26.71 -56.71
C LEU A 229 -17.86 27.83 -56.07
N ALA A 230 -19.06 28.08 -56.65
CA ALA A 230 -20.02 29.04 -56.12
C ALA A 230 -19.42 30.44 -55.81
N ASN A 231 -18.76 31.06 -56.80
CA ASN A 231 -18.09 32.35 -56.66
C ASN A 231 -17.07 32.38 -55.51
N ASN A 232 -16.22 31.37 -55.45
CA ASN A 232 -15.18 31.20 -54.46
C ASN A 232 -15.67 31.01 -53.01
N GLN A 233 -16.95 30.65 -52.85
CA GLN A 233 -17.50 30.36 -51.53
C GLN A 233 -17.30 28.92 -51.05
N LEU A 234 -17.13 27.98 -52.00
CA LEU A 234 -16.89 26.56 -51.77
C LEU A 234 -15.61 26.12 -52.46
N ILE A 235 -14.73 25.46 -51.70
CA ILE A 235 -13.48 24.91 -52.19
C ILE A 235 -13.55 23.40 -52.07
N ARG A 236 -13.42 22.70 -53.18
CA ARG A 236 -13.26 21.26 -53.24
C ARG A 236 -11.80 20.97 -53.48
N PHE A 237 -11.18 20.10 -52.68
CA PHE A 237 -9.78 19.79 -52.85
C PHE A 237 -9.52 18.28 -52.72
N ASP A 238 -8.42 17.88 -53.38
CA ASP A 238 -7.88 16.53 -53.33
C ASP A 238 -6.36 16.64 -53.32
N VAL A 239 -5.73 16.12 -52.27
CA VAL A 239 -4.29 16.22 -52.02
C VAL A 239 -3.78 14.88 -51.57
N GLU A 240 -2.71 14.40 -52.19
CA GLU A 240 -2.00 13.18 -51.76
C GLU A 240 -0.50 13.45 -51.71
N GLY A 241 0.22 12.66 -50.88
CA GLY A 241 1.67 12.75 -50.76
C GLY A 241 2.21 11.97 -49.60
N GLN A 242 3.39 12.38 -49.12
CA GLN A 242 4.09 11.68 -48.07
C GLN A 242 4.54 12.67 -46.98
N ALA A 243 4.44 12.26 -45.72
CA ALA A 243 5.16 12.91 -44.63
C ALA A 243 6.66 12.57 -44.72
N ASP A 244 7.53 13.45 -44.23
CA ASP A 244 8.98 13.20 -44.20
C ASP A 244 9.35 11.94 -43.38
N SER A 245 8.45 11.51 -42.49
CA SER A 245 8.55 10.24 -41.73
C SER A 245 8.30 8.98 -42.62
N GLY A 246 8.03 9.15 -43.91
CA GLY A 246 7.69 8.09 -44.86
C GLY A 246 6.24 7.64 -44.82
N ALA A 247 5.37 8.33 -44.11
CA ALA A 247 3.95 8.03 -44.07
C ALA A 247 3.23 8.55 -45.29
N SER A 248 2.38 7.75 -45.93
CA SER A 248 1.48 8.21 -47.00
C SER A 248 0.27 8.93 -46.39
N ILE A 249 -0.13 10.04 -47.03
CA ILE A 249 -1.32 10.81 -46.66
C ILE A 249 -2.15 11.12 -47.91
N SER A 250 -3.46 11.14 -47.70
CA SER A 250 -4.41 11.61 -48.69
C SER A 250 -5.54 12.36 -47.98
N ILE A 251 -5.88 13.53 -48.49
CA ILE A 251 -6.94 14.38 -47.96
C ILE A 251 -7.81 14.87 -49.12
N GLN A 252 -9.10 14.54 -49.06
CA GLN A 252 -10.07 15.00 -50.04
C GLN A 252 -11.31 15.55 -49.34
N GLY A 253 -11.89 16.59 -49.87
CA GLY A 253 -13.10 17.16 -49.29
C GLY A 253 -13.55 18.48 -49.82
N GLU A 254 -14.49 19.07 -49.11
CA GLU A 254 -15.07 20.38 -49.41
C GLU A 254 -15.07 21.27 -48.19
N THR A 255 -14.73 22.54 -48.38
CA THR A 255 -14.79 23.55 -47.30
C THR A 255 -15.34 24.86 -47.81
N ARG A 256 -15.99 25.65 -46.95
CA ARG A 256 -16.41 27.01 -47.26
C ARG A 256 -15.29 28.00 -46.99
N SER A 257 -15.03 28.92 -47.93
CA SER A 257 -13.90 29.85 -47.83
C SER A 257 -13.99 30.86 -46.69
N LYS A 258 -15.20 31.31 -46.31
CA LYS A 258 -15.42 32.34 -45.27
C LYS A 258 -15.65 31.79 -43.87
N VAL A 259 -16.00 30.53 -43.75
CA VAL A 259 -16.37 29.89 -42.50
C VAL A 259 -15.75 28.50 -42.47
N LEU A 260 -15.08 28.16 -41.42
CA LEU A 260 -14.48 26.84 -41.28
C LEU A 260 -15.59 25.77 -41.14
N ALA A 261 -16.15 25.37 -42.26
CA ALA A 261 -17.20 24.36 -42.37
C ALA A 261 -16.92 23.43 -43.54
N GLY A 262 -16.97 22.13 -43.33
CA GLY A 262 -16.72 21.20 -44.40
C GLY A 262 -16.68 19.75 -43.97
N ASN A 263 -16.62 18.86 -44.91
CA ASN A 263 -16.44 17.44 -44.76
C ASN A 263 -15.13 17.03 -45.45
N PHE A 264 -14.30 16.28 -44.75
CA PHE A 264 -12.99 15.85 -45.23
C PHE A 264 -12.79 14.38 -44.98
N GLN A 265 -12.33 13.65 -45.97
CA GLN A 265 -11.80 12.32 -45.79
C GLN A 265 -10.27 12.42 -45.68
N LEU A 266 -9.74 11.93 -44.55
CA LEU A 266 -8.33 11.86 -44.28
C LEU A 266 -7.90 10.40 -44.24
N ARG A 267 -6.96 10.01 -45.11
CA ARG A 267 -6.31 8.71 -45.05
C ARG A 267 -4.85 8.91 -44.75
N ALA A 268 -4.36 8.10 -43.82
CA ALA A 268 -2.94 8.09 -43.45
C ALA A 268 -2.47 6.66 -43.18
N GLN A 269 -1.25 6.33 -43.62
CA GLN A 269 -0.62 5.05 -43.35
C GLN A 269 0.79 5.26 -42.78
N GLY A 270 1.06 4.67 -41.64
CA GLY A 270 2.36 4.78 -40.99
C GLY A 270 2.68 6.15 -40.39
N PHE A 271 1.67 6.99 -40.12
CA PHE A 271 1.88 8.35 -39.60
C PHE A 271 2.41 8.33 -38.18
N LEU A 272 3.45 9.16 -37.86
CA LEU A 272 4.02 9.22 -36.53
C LEU A 272 3.03 9.81 -35.52
N ALA A 273 2.81 9.10 -34.43
CA ALA A 273 1.90 9.55 -33.37
C ALA A 273 2.33 10.87 -32.74
N GLU A 274 3.61 11.12 -32.61
CA GLU A 274 4.16 12.38 -32.07
C GLU A 274 3.85 13.58 -33.00
N ASP A 275 3.86 13.39 -34.32
CA ASP A 275 3.52 14.44 -35.26
C ASP A 275 2.05 14.84 -35.15
N ILE A 276 1.18 13.89 -34.81
CA ILE A 276 -0.20 14.20 -34.49
C ILE A 276 -0.29 15.22 -33.35
N THR A 277 0.43 14.99 -32.25
CA THR A 277 0.43 15.93 -31.11
C THR A 277 1.07 17.28 -31.46
N ARG A 278 2.04 17.31 -32.38
CA ARG A 278 2.66 18.56 -32.86
C ARG A 278 1.68 19.38 -33.70
N LEU A 279 0.95 18.71 -34.58
CA LEU A 279 0.03 19.38 -35.49
C LEU A 279 -1.29 19.78 -34.83
N ILE A 280 -1.72 19.02 -33.83
CA ILE A 280 -3.06 19.12 -33.24
C ILE A 280 -3.00 19.21 -31.73
N LYS A 281 -3.82 20.06 -31.13
CA LYS A 281 -4.00 20.15 -29.69
C LYS A 281 -4.91 19.00 -29.20
N LEU A 282 -4.30 17.92 -28.69
CA LEU A 282 -5.00 16.83 -28.06
C LEU A 282 -5.05 17.03 -26.52
N PRO A 283 -6.02 16.45 -25.83
CA PRO A 283 -6.06 16.43 -24.35
C PRO A 283 -5.03 15.46 -23.74
N LEU A 284 -4.19 14.84 -24.55
CA LEU A 284 -3.11 13.93 -24.20
C LEU A 284 -1.91 14.18 -25.11
N SER A 285 -0.74 13.71 -24.74
CA SER A 285 0.50 13.80 -25.53
C SER A 285 0.86 12.42 -26.07
N LEU A 286 0.99 12.30 -27.39
CA LEU A 286 1.54 11.12 -28.05
C LEU A 286 3.04 11.35 -28.23
N GLN A 287 3.88 10.42 -27.78
CA GLN A 287 5.34 10.56 -27.72
C GLN A 287 6.06 9.65 -28.70
N ALA A 288 5.46 8.53 -29.08
CA ALA A 288 6.06 7.57 -30.00
C ALA A 288 4.99 6.70 -30.64
N GLY A 289 5.37 5.92 -31.65
CA GLY A 289 4.54 4.95 -32.33
C GLY A 289 3.98 5.45 -33.65
N ARG A 290 3.17 4.61 -34.28
CA ARG A 290 2.56 4.89 -35.60
C ARG A 290 1.06 4.67 -35.58
N ALA A 291 0.36 5.42 -36.43
CA ALA A 291 -1.08 5.29 -36.66
C ALA A 291 -1.39 5.17 -38.12
N ASN A 292 -2.36 4.33 -38.48
CA ASN A 292 -3.01 4.27 -39.76
C ASN A 292 -4.48 4.66 -39.53
N GLY A 293 -5.05 5.40 -40.46
CA GLY A 293 -6.43 5.84 -40.33
C GLY A 293 -7.12 6.12 -41.64
N ASP A 294 -8.42 5.88 -41.66
CA ASP A 294 -9.36 6.37 -42.70
C ASP A 294 -10.51 7.04 -41.95
N LEU A 295 -10.49 8.36 -41.92
CA LEU A 295 -11.37 9.17 -41.10
C LEU A 295 -12.13 10.18 -41.94
N LEU A 296 -13.46 10.20 -41.79
CA LEU A 296 -14.29 11.31 -42.22
C LEU A 296 -14.40 12.32 -41.07
N VAL A 297 -13.93 13.51 -41.35
CA VAL A 297 -13.94 14.63 -40.40
C VAL A 297 -14.98 15.64 -40.82
N ARG A 298 -15.88 15.98 -39.92
CA ARG A 298 -16.98 16.94 -40.21
C ARG A 298 -16.84 18.16 -39.30
N LEU A 299 -16.68 19.31 -39.91
CA LEU A 299 -16.59 20.60 -39.25
C LEU A 299 -17.88 21.40 -39.44
N THR A 300 -18.38 21.95 -38.35
CA THR A 300 -19.50 22.88 -38.33
C THR A 300 -19.17 24.08 -37.47
N PRO A 301 -19.39 25.32 -37.93
CA PRO A 301 -19.09 26.50 -37.13
C PRO A 301 -19.81 26.49 -35.80
N GLY A 302 -19.09 26.82 -34.74
CA GLY A 302 -19.65 26.89 -33.39
C GLY A 302 -20.03 25.54 -32.78
N GLN A 303 -19.88 24.45 -33.53
CA GLN A 303 -20.11 23.09 -33.01
C GLN A 303 -18.80 22.31 -32.87
N ARG A 304 -18.87 21.18 -32.19
CA ARG A 304 -17.71 20.28 -32.05
C ARG A 304 -17.49 19.50 -33.34
N THR A 305 -16.23 19.21 -33.71
CA THR A 305 -15.85 18.35 -34.83
C THR A 305 -16.30 16.93 -34.56
N LEU A 306 -16.89 16.28 -35.57
CA LEU A 306 -17.19 14.87 -35.52
C LEU A 306 -16.17 14.08 -36.31
N LEU A 307 -15.78 12.95 -35.79
CA LEU A 307 -14.91 11.99 -36.43
C LEU A 307 -15.70 10.71 -36.71
N PHE A 308 -15.60 10.18 -37.89
CA PHE A 308 -16.18 8.89 -38.28
C PHE A 308 -15.11 8.08 -38.99
N GLY A 309 -15.11 6.77 -38.81
CA GLY A 309 -14.15 5.90 -39.46
C GLY A 309 -13.35 5.04 -38.48
N SER A 310 -12.19 4.60 -38.94
CA SER A 310 -11.34 3.71 -38.14
C SER A 310 -9.88 4.13 -38.18
N ALA A 311 -9.17 3.80 -37.12
CA ALA A 311 -7.71 3.89 -37.05
C ALA A 311 -7.12 2.68 -36.37
N THR A 312 -5.89 2.32 -36.73
CA THR A 312 -5.08 1.34 -36.05
C THR A 312 -3.86 2.03 -35.48
N VAL A 313 -3.50 1.68 -34.24
CA VAL A 313 -2.32 2.20 -33.56
C VAL A 313 -1.35 1.08 -33.29
N GLN A 314 -0.04 1.37 -33.41
CA GLN A 314 1.04 0.40 -33.25
C GLN A 314 2.19 1.02 -32.45
N GLY A 315 2.49 0.41 -31.30
CA GLY A 315 3.60 0.84 -30.44
C GLY A 315 3.47 2.26 -29.90
N VAL A 316 2.25 2.80 -29.82
CA VAL A 316 2.02 4.17 -29.40
C VAL A 316 2.29 4.32 -27.91
N THR A 317 3.12 5.33 -27.57
CA THR A 317 3.31 5.78 -26.18
C THR A 317 2.58 7.08 -25.99
N LEU A 318 1.73 7.13 -24.96
CA LEU A 318 0.94 8.32 -24.66
C LEU A 318 0.97 8.70 -23.18
N GLN A 319 0.92 10.00 -22.92
CA GLN A 319 0.79 10.59 -21.59
C GLN A 319 -0.58 11.27 -21.47
N ILE A 320 -1.35 10.83 -20.49
CA ILE A 320 -2.61 11.47 -20.12
C ILE A 320 -2.29 12.44 -18.96
N PRO A 321 -2.70 13.71 -19.01
CA PRO A 321 -2.51 14.67 -17.92
C PRO A 321 -3.10 14.13 -16.61
N LYS A 322 -2.40 14.36 -15.50
CA LYS A 322 -2.75 13.86 -14.15
C LYS A 322 -2.67 12.34 -13.95
N VAL A 323 -2.41 11.55 -15.00
CA VAL A 323 -2.14 10.11 -14.87
C VAL A 323 -0.64 9.91 -14.63
N PRO A 324 -0.23 9.28 -13.52
CA PRO A 324 1.17 9.26 -13.09
C PRO A 324 2.12 8.50 -14.01
N GLN A 325 1.62 7.49 -14.72
CA GLN A 325 2.42 6.63 -15.59
C GLN A 325 2.04 6.81 -17.05
N LEU A 326 3.01 6.56 -17.94
CA LEU A 326 2.79 6.45 -19.35
C LEU A 326 1.96 5.20 -19.70
N LEU A 327 1.14 5.32 -20.72
CA LEU A 327 0.61 4.18 -21.45
C LEU A 327 1.55 3.92 -22.63
N SER A 328 2.25 2.82 -22.61
CA SER A 328 3.29 2.47 -23.58
C SER A 328 2.94 1.22 -24.38
N ASN A 329 3.56 1.08 -25.54
CA ASN A 329 3.32 -0.04 -26.44
C ASN A 329 1.84 -0.25 -26.76
N THR A 330 1.08 0.86 -26.91
CA THR A 330 -0.34 0.80 -27.19
C THR A 330 -0.55 0.35 -28.63
N GLN A 331 -1.34 -0.69 -28.80
CA GLN A 331 -1.67 -1.24 -30.11
C GLN A 331 -3.11 -1.76 -30.14
N GLY A 332 -3.79 -1.55 -31.24
CA GLY A 332 -5.16 -1.99 -31.41
C GLY A 332 -5.96 -1.19 -32.43
N ASN A 333 -7.24 -1.50 -32.51
CA ASN A 333 -8.14 -0.88 -33.44
C ASN A 333 -9.07 0.12 -32.75
N LEU A 334 -9.17 1.28 -33.31
CA LEU A 334 -9.98 2.40 -32.85
C LEU A 334 -11.10 2.65 -33.88
N ARG A 335 -12.31 2.87 -33.45
CA ARG A 335 -13.42 3.27 -34.27
C ARG A 335 -14.02 4.58 -33.77
N PHE A 336 -14.16 5.52 -34.64
CA PHE A 336 -14.72 6.84 -34.38
C PHE A 336 -16.17 6.92 -34.86
N GLN A 337 -17.06 7.39 -34.02
CA GLN A 337 -18.47 7.56 -34.32
C GLN A 337 -18.99 8.85 -33.68
N GLY A 338 -18.70 9.97 -34.34
CA GLY A 338 -19.06 11.30 -33.84
C GLY A 338 -18.20 11.73 -32.67
N THR A 339 -18.76 11.78 -31.47
CA THR A 339 -18.05 12.09 -30.23
C THR A 339 -17.46 10.86 -29.54
N GLU A 340 -17.88 9.68 -30.00
CA GLU A 340 -17.48 8.40 -29.44
C GLU A 340 -16.21 7.85 -30.09
N LEU A 341 -15.30 7.38 -29.26
CA LEU A 341 -14.14 6.57 -29.62
C LEU A 341 -14.33 5.18 -29.03
N GLN A 342 -14.52 4.20 -29.90
CA GLN A 342 -14.63 2.79 -29.53
C GLN A 342 -13.23 2.14 -29.55
N LEU A 343 -12.87 1.48 -28.48
CA LEU A 343 -11.66 0.67 -28.32
C LEU A 343 -12.00 -0.80 -28.53
N ASN A 344 -11.35 -1.45 -29.49
CA ASN A 344 -11.52 -2.86 -29.76
C ASN A 344 -10.24 -3.62 -29.40
N ASN A 345 -10.22 -4.23 -28.20
CA ASN A 345 -9.10 -5.02 -27.69
C ASN A 345 -7.75 -4.26 -27.80
N VAL A 346 -7.72 -3.04 -27.33
CA VAL A 346 -6.51 -2.22 -27.33
C VAL A 346 -5.59 -2.72 -26.22
N ASN A 347 -4.42 -3.24 -26.60
CA ASN A 347 -3.37 -3.66 -25.70
C ASN A 347 -2.49 -2.46 -25.36
N THR A 348 -2.13 -2.33 -24.09
CA THR A 348 -1.20 -1.27 -23.65
C THR A 348 -0.56 -1.65 -22.33
N ASN A 349 0.54 -1.00 -21.98
CA ASN A 349 1.19 -1.14 -20.68
C ASN A 349 1.03 0.16 -19.89
N TYR A 350 0.40 0.11 -18.75
CA TYR A 350 0.41 1.19 -17.76
C TYR A 350 1.63 1.01 -16.84
N GLY A 351 2.71 1.71 -17.13
CA GLY A 351 4.01 1.41 -16.53
C GLY A 351 4.43 -0.04 -16.81
N LYS A 352 4.53 -0.86 -15.76
CA LYS A 352 4.85 -2.31 -15.87
C LYS A 352 3.61 -3.23 -15.89
N ILE A 353 2.40 -2.66 -15.89
CA ILE A 353 1.15 -3.42 -15.87
C ILE A 353 0.60 -3.55 -17.28
N PRO A 354 0.63 -4.74 -17.90
CA PRO A 354 0.01 -4.99 -19.19
C PRO A 354 -1.50 -5.07 -19.03
N LEU A 355 -2.23 -4.40 -19.91
CA LEU A 355 -3.69 -4.41 -19.91
C LEU A 355 -4.28 -4.44 -21.32
N VAL A 356 -5.48 -4.98 -21.43
CA VAL A 356 -6.29 -4.97 -22.64
C VAL A 356 -7.56 -4.21 -22.33
N ALA A 357 -7.85 -3.17 -23.12
CA ALA A 357 -9.02 -2.31 -22.95
C ALA A 357 -10.01 -2.45 -24.08
N THR A 358 -11.30 -2.46 -23.75
CA THR A 358 -12.43 -2.44 -24.69
C THR A 358 -13.50 -1.48 -24.19
N GLY A 359 -14.31 -0.93 -25.12
CA GLY A 359 -15.44 -0.09 -24.75
C GLY A 359 -15.42 1.28 -25.45
N ILE A 360 -16.04 2.26 -24.84
CA ILE A 360 -16.31 3.56 -25.44
C ILE A 360 -15.75 4.67 -24.55
N ILE A 361 -15.11 5.64 -25.19
CA ILE A 361 -14.79 6.95 -24.65
C ILE A 361 -15.62 7.96 -25.39
N ASP A 362 -16.57 8.60 -24.72
CA ASP A 362 -17.32 9.71 -25.28
C ASP A 362 -16.83 11.03 -24.72
N THR A 363 -16.51 11.98 -25.56
CA THR A 363 -16.01 13.29 -25.13
C THR A 363 -17.03 14.13 -24.36
N GLN A 364 -18.31 13.71 -24.36
CA GLN A 364 -19.41 14.34 -23.61
C GLN A 364 -19.89 13.49 -22.44
N ALA A 365 -20.19 12.22 -22.69
CA ALA A 365 -20.75 11.30 -21.71
C ALA A 365 -19.67 10.66 -20.80
N GLY A 366 -18.39 10.68 -21.21
CA GLY A 366 -17.30 10.15 -20.43
C GLY A 366 -16.87 8.73 -20.80
N PHE A 367 -16.48 7.95 -19.82
CA PHE A 367 -15.92 6.60 -20.01
C PHE A 367 -16.95 5.50 -19.80
N LYS A 368 -16.94 4.51 -20.68
CA LYS A 368 -17.59 3.21 -20.53
C LYS A 368 -16.63 2.14 -21.04
N LEU A 369 -15.58 1.91 -20.26
CA LEU A 369 -14.50 1.00 -20.64
C LEU A 369 -14.46 -0.21 -19.71
N ALA A 370 -14.12 -1.35 -20.27
CA ALA A 370 -13.67 -2.52 -19.53
C ALA A 370 -12.20 -2.77 -19.85
N ALA A 371 -11.40 -3.08 -18.84
CA ALA A 371 -10.02 -3.45 -19.03
C ALA A 371 -9.68 -4.73 -18.24
N ARG A 372 -8.73 -5.51 -18.75
CA ARG A 372 -8.25 -6.74 -18.12
C ARG A 372 -6.73 -6.70 -17.99
N VAL A 373 -6.25 -7.07 -16.83
CA VAL A 373 -4.85 -7.38 -16.57
C VAL A 373 -4.76 -8.90 -16.41
N ASN A 374 -4.15 -9.59 -17.36
CA ASN A 374 -4.14 -11.05 -17.36
C ASN A 374 -3.18 -11.62 -16.31
N ALA A 375 -1.98 -11.09 -16.24
CA ALA A 375 -1.00 -11.47 -15.23
C ALA A 375 -0.01 -10.32 -15.00
N VAL A 376 0.20 -9.96 -13.75
CA VAL A 376 1.26 -9.04 -13.36
C VAL A 376 1.81 -9.44 -11.99
N SER A 377 3.13 -9.32 -11.80
CA SER A 377 3.72 -9.55 -10.49
C SER A 377 3.31 -8.43 -9.51
N LEU A 378 3.06 -8.79 -8.26
CA LEU A 378 2.76 -7.81 -7.20
C LEU A 378 3.85 -6.74 -7.07
N ALA A 379 5.11 -7.11 -7.29
CA ALA A 379 6.23 -6.17 -7.29
C ALA A 379 6.10 -5.11 -8.40
N ASN A 380 5.80 -5.53 -9.64
CA ASN A 380 5.58 -4.61 -10.76
C ASN A 380 4.34 -3.72 -10.54
N ALA A 381 3.29 -4.27 -9.95
CA ALA A 381 2.09 -3.52 -9.60
C ALA A 381 2.39 -2.45 -8.55
N GLN A 382 3.10 -2.79 -7.46
CA GLN A 382 3.51 -1.85 -6.42
C GLN A 382 4.40 -0.73 -6.98
N GLU A 383 5.39 -1.06 -7.79
CA GLU A 383 6.29 -0.09 -8.40
C GLU A 383 5.53 0.88 -9.32
N THR A 384 4.65 0.33 -10.17
CA THR A 384 3.84 1.13 -11.08
C THR A 384 2.89 2.07 -10.35
N LEU A 385 2.20 1.57 -9.33
CA LEU A 385 1.24 2.35 -8.55
C LEU A 385 1.91 3.22 -7.48
N LYS A 386 3.24 3.08 -7.29
CA LYS A 386 4.02 3.78 -6.26
C LYS A 386 3.47 3.56 -4.85
N VAL A 387 2.91 2.38 -4.59
CA VAL A 387 2.38 1.99 -3.29
C VAL A 387 3.43 1.14 -2.57
N LYS A 388 3.87 1.61 -1.41
CA LYS A 388 4.71 0.80 -0.50
C LYS A 388 3.81 0.20 0.57
N LEU A 389 3.86 -1.11 0.74
CA LEU A 389 3.16 -1.79 1.82
C LEU A 389 4.12 -1.99 3.01
N PRO A 390 3.61 -2.08 4.24
CA PRO A 390 4.42 -2.26 5.44
C PRO A 390 5.07 -3.64 5.54
N VAL A 391 4.65 -4.58 4.68
CA VAL A 391 5.14 -5.96 4.62
C VAL A 391 5.56 -6.33 3.21
N ALA A 392 6.48 -7.27 3.09
CA ALA A 392 6.87 -7.83 1.81
C ALA A 392 5.72 -8.65 1.19
N ILE A 393 5.48 -8.45 -0.11
CA ILE A 393 4.49 -9.23 -0.85
C ILE A 393 5.13 -9.82 -2.12
N ALA A 394 4.73 -11.03 -2.45
CA ALA A 394 5.17 -11.71 -3.66
C ALA A 394 4.02 -12.53 -4.25
N GLY A 395 4.05 -12.74 -5.57
CA GLY A 395 3.04 -13.49 -6.31
C GLY A 395 2.62 -12.76 -7.59
N GLN A 396 1.67 -13.35 -8.28
CA GLN A 396 1.09 -12.81 -9.51
C GLN A 396 -0.41 -12.62 -9.34
N VAL A 397 -0.93 -11.53 -9.88
CA VAL A 397 -2.34 -11.19 -9.84
C VAL A 397 -2.89 -10.95 -11.25
N GLN A 398 -4.17 -11.19 -11.40
CA GLN A 398 -4.99 -10.74 -12.51
C GLN A 398 -6.03 -9.75 -12.02
N ALA A 399 -6.49 -8.88 -12.89
CA ALA A 399 -7.53 -7.93 -12.54
C ALA A 399 -8.52 -7.71 -13.68
N SER A 400 -9.76 -7.44 -13.35
CA SER A 400 -10.77 -6.93 -14.25
C SER A 400 -11.21 -5.55 -13.76
N LEU A 401 -11.28 -4.59 -14.65
CA LEU A 401 -11.55 -3.20 -14.34
C LEU A 401 -12.70 -2.69 -15.20
N GLN A 402 -13.48 -1.81 -14.64
CA GLN A 402 -14.43 -0.94 -15.35
C GLN A 402 -14.04 0.51 -15.08
N ILE A 403 -13.99 1.31 -16.11
CA ILE A 403 -13.72 2.74 -16.04
C ILE A 403 -14.98 3.45 -16.49
N THR A 404 -15.57 4.22 -15.61
CA THR A 404 -16.81 4.97 -15.79
C THR A 404 -16.62 6.43 -15.36
N GLY A 405 -17.65 7.24 -15.45
CA GLY A 405 -17.60 8.65 -15.05
C GLY A 405 -17.17 9.59 -16.17
N SER A 406 -17.05 10.85 -15.86
CA SER A 406 -16.68 11.89 -16.84
C SER A 406 -15.21 11.78 -17.25
N THR A 407 -14.83 12.40 -18.37
CA THR A 407 -13.43 12.47 -18.79
C THR A 407 -12.53 13.24 -17.83
N GLN A 408 -13.11 14.03 -16.95
CA GLN A 408 -12.37 14.80 -15.93
C GLN A 408 -12.24 14.06 -14.60
N GLU A 409 -13.23 13.21 -14.28
CA GLU A 409 -13.34 12.48 -13.02
C GLU A 409 -13.70 11.01 -13.31
N PRO A 410 -12.77 10.23 -13.82
CA PRO A 410 -13.00 8.81 -14.02
C PRO A 410 -13.04 8.06 -12.70
N ILE A 411 -13.92 7.06 -12.63
CA ILE A 411 -14.04 6.11 -11.53
C ILE A 411 -13.60 4.75 -12.05
N LEU A 412 -12.61 4.15 -11.39
CA LEU A 412 -12.14 2.82 -11.70
C LEU A 412 -12.67 1.84 -10.65
N SER A 413 -13.43 0.86 -11.06
CA SER A 413 -13.90 -0.21 -10.18
C SER A 413 -13.55 -1.56 -10.76
N GLY A 414 -13.45 -2.58 -9.91
CA GLY A 414 -13.10 -3.90 -10.42
C GLY A 414 -12.80 -4.92 -9.35
N SER A 415 -12.20 -6.01 -9.78
CA SER A 415 -11.71 -7.08 -8.92
C SER A 415 -10.28 -7.44 -9.25
N VAL A 416 -9.56 -7.85 -8.24
CA VAL A 416 -8.20 -8.39 -8.34
C VAL A 416 -8.15 -9.73 -7.64
N ALA A 417 -7.44 -10.69 -8.21
CA ALA A 417 -7.22 -12.00 -7.60
C ALA A 417 -5.83 -12.54 -7.94
N THR A 418 -5.27 -13.31 -7.04
CA THR A 418 -4.03 -14.05 -7.29
C THR A 418 -4.26 -15.18 -8.29
N ILE A 419 -3.30 -15.44 -9.15
CA ILE A 419 -3.34 -16.54 -10.14
C ILE A 419 -2.69 -17.80 -9.56
N GLN A 420 -1.73 -17.62 -8.68
CA GLN A 420 -0.94 -18.65 -8.02
C GLN A 420 -0.80 -18.30 -6.55
N THR A 421 -0.16 -19.20 -5.78
CA THR A 421 0.20 -18.94 -4.40
C THR A 421 0.89 -17.59 -4.28
N ALA A 422 0.37 -16.75 -3.41
CA ALA A 422 0.95 -15.46 -3.07
C ALA A 422 1.53 -15.50 -1.66
N ARG A 423 2.56 -14.71 -1.41
CA ARG A 423 3.18 -14.59 -0.09
C ARG A 423 2.99 -13.18 0.44
N ILE A 424 2.50 -13.08 1.66
CA ILE A 424 2.45 -11.83 2.43
C ILE A 424 3.32 -12.04 3.66
N ASP A 425 4.38 -11.26 3.80
CA ASP A 425 5.45 -11.46 4.76
C ASP A 425 6.02 -12.89 4.67
N LYS A 426 5.87 -13.71 5.69
CA LYS A 426 6.30 -15.12 5.70
C LYS A 426 5.16 -16.12 5.39
N VAL A 427 3.92 -15.65 5.30
CA VAL A 427 2.74 -16.52 5.14
C VAL A 427 2.38 -16.69 3.66
N ASP A 428 2.26 -17.94 3.22
CA ASP A 428 1.77 -18.31 1.89
C ASP A 428 0.24 -18.39 1.90
N PHE A 429 -0.37 -17.88 0.81
CA PHE A 429 -1.81 -17.92 0.56
C PHE A 429 -2.08 -18.68 -0.74
N ASP A 430 -2.99 -19.64 -0.71
CA ASP A 430 -3.45 -20.35 -1.90
C ASP A 430 -4.23 -19.42 -2.84
N SER A 431 -4.98 -18.48 -2.27
CA SER A 431 -5.72 -17.47 -3.02
C SER A 431 -5.91 -16.20 -2.20
N ILE A 432 -5.85 -15.06 -2.89
CA ILE A 432 -6.26 -13.76 -2.36
C ILE A 432 -7.09 -13.08 -3.44
N SER A 433 -8.22 -12.50 -3.05
CA SER A 433 -9.06 -11.71 -3.95
C SER A 433 -9.62 -10.49 -3.22
N SER A 434 -9.95 -9.45 -4.00
CA SER A 434 -10.61 -8.25 -3.49
C SER A 434 -11.37 -7.55 -4.61
N LYS A 435 -12.45 -6.87 -4.28
CA LYS A 435 -13.04 -5.82 -5.11
C LYS A 435 -12.46 -4.48 -4.70
N PHE A 436 -12.34 -3.59 -5.66
CA PHE A 436 -11.84 -2.25 -5.40
C PHE A 436 -12.60 -1.19 -6.19
N GLU A 437 -12.55 0.03 -5.68
CA GLU A 437 -13.05 1.23 -6.34
C GLU A 437 -12.04 2.36 -6.09
N LEU A 438 -11.57 2.98 -7.17
CA LEU A 438 -10.69 4.15 -7.13
C LEU A 438 -11.43 5.35 -7.68
N VAL A 439 -11.66 6.35 -6.85
CA VAL A 439 -12.14 7.66 -7.24
C VAL A 439 -10.93 8.55 -7.49
N THR A 440 -10.69 8.90 -8.75
CA THR A 440 -9.44 9.58 -9.14
C THR A 440 -9.34 11.01 -8.61
N SER A 441 -10.47 11.71 -8.47
CA SER A 441 -10.51 13.09 -7.94
C SER A 441 -10.04 13.17 -6.48
N SER A 442 -10.43 12.20 -5.66
CA SER A 442 -10.00 12.09 -4.25
C SER A 442 -8.74 11.25 -4.07
N SER A 443 -8.29 10.53 -5.09
CA SER A 443 -7.19 9.57 -5.02
C SER A 443 -7.38 8.50 -3.93
N LEU A 444 -8.64 8.12 -3.69
CA LEU A 444 -9.04 7.15 -2.67
C LEU A 444 -9.36 5.81 -3.31
N ILE A 445 -8.67 4.76 -2.85
CA ILE A 445 -8.99 3.38 -3.16
C ILE A 445 -9.81 2.81 -2.00
N THR A 446 -10.99 2.32 -2.30
CA THR A 446 -11.82 1.53 -1.38
C THR A 446 -11.68 0.05 -1.74
N LEU A 447 -11.24 -0.76 -0.81
CA LEU A 447 -11.16 -2.21 -0.93
C LEU A 447 -12.38 -2.84 -0.25
N LYS A 448 -13.05 -3.72 -0.96
CA LYS A 448 -14.26 -4.43 -0.51
C LYS A 448 -14.05 -5.93 -0.71
N ASP A 449 -14.68 -6.74 0.15
CA ASP A 449 -14.69 -8.20 0.00
C ASP A 449 -13.27 -8.79 -0.16
N ILE A 450 -12.29 -8.31 0.61
CA ILE A 450 -10.98 -8.96 0.66
C ILE A 450 -11.20 -10.37 1.20
N GLN A 451 -10.70 -11.36 0.49
CA GLN A 451 -10.73 -12.76 0.89
C GLN A 451 -9.35 -13.36 0.69
N GLY A 452 -8.86 -14.06 1.69
CA GLY A 452 -7.58 -14.76 1.64
C GLY A 452 -7.69 -16.14 2.28
N LYS A 453 -7.17 -17.16 1.61
CA LYS A 453 -7.08 -18.52 2.14
C LYS A 453 -5.61 -18.83 2.39
N ALA A 454 -5.21 -18.86 3.64
CA ALA A 454 -3.85 -19.17 4.01
C ALA A 454 -3.54 -20.65 3.74
N LYS A 455 -2.36 -20.95 3.18
CA LYS A 455 -1.92 -22.33 2.90
C LYS A 455 -1.78 -23.17 4.16
N VAL A 456 -1.45 -22.55 5.27
CA VAL A 456 -1.39 -23.20 6.59
C VAL A 456 -2.77 -23.48 7.16
N GLY A 457 -3.85 -23.00 6.54
CA GLY A 457 -5.24 -23.11 6.99
C GLY A 457 -5.79 -21.79 7.52
N GLY A 458 -7.12 -21.76 7.62
CA GLY A 458 -7.87 -20.58 8.05
C GLY A 458 -8.25 -19.66 6.88
N GLU A 459 -9.20 -18.78 7.16
CA GLU A 459 -9.73 -17.80 6.20
C GLU A 459 -9.53 -16.40 6.75
N ILE A 460 -9.16 -15.49 5.85
CA ILE A 460 -9.01 -14.06 6.16
C ILE A 460 -9.99 -13.29 5.28
N THR A 461 -10.76 -12.42 5.88
CA THR A 461 -11.64 -11.48 5.19
C THR A 461 -11.26 -10.06 5.59
N GLY A 462 -11.61 -9.08 4.76
CA GLY A 462 -11.29 -7.70 5.10
C GLY A 462 -11.94 -6.68 4.17
N ALA A 463 -11.79 -5.42 4.56
CA ALA A 463 -12.17 -4.24 3.79
C ALA A 463 -11.40 -3.03 4.30
N GLY A 464 -11.44 -1.93 3.55
CA GLY A 464 -10.86 -0.68 4.03
C GLY A 464 -10.54 0.29 2.91
N THR A 465 -9.73 1.26 3.23
CA THR A 465 -9.36 2.34 2.30
C THR A 465 -7.86 2.57 2.25
N ILE A 466 -7.40 2.99 1.08
CA ILE A 466 -6.03 3.44 0.84
C ILE A 466 -6.10 4.81 0.19
N GLN A 467 -5.67 5.84 0.90
CA GLN A 467 -5.49 7.18 0.34
C GLN A 467 -4.15 7.22 -0.39
N LEU A 468 -4.18 7.53 -1.69
CA LEU A 468 -2.97 7.73 -2.49
C LEU A 468 -2.50 9.18 -2.42
N GLY A 469 -1.22 9.44 -2.73
CA GLY A 469 -0.70 10.79 -2.81
C GLY A 469 0.70 10.93 -2.19
N LYS A 470 1.08 12.17 -1.83
CA LYS A 470 2.39 12.45 -1.21
C LYS A 470 2.53 11.85 0.18
N THR A 471 1.42 11.79 0.92
CA THR A 471 1.33 11.18 2.26
C THR A 471 0.25 10.10 2.23
N PRO A 472 0.56 8.90 1.72
CA PRO A 472 -0.42 7.83 1.64
C PRO A 472 -0.87 7.40 3.05
N GLN A 473 -2.15 7.02 3.18
CA GLN A 473 -2.74 6.54 4.43
C GLN A 473 -3.48 5.24 4.19
N LEU A 474 -3.38 4.35 5.14
CA LEU A 474 -4.09 3.07 5.19
C LEU A 474 -5.11 3.10 6.32
N ASP A 475 -6.30 2.58 6.07
CA ASP A 475 -7.28 2.20 7.08
C ASP A 475 -7.91 0.88 6.63
N LEU A 476 -7.34 -0.22 7.13
CA LEU A 476 -7.68 -1.57 6.71
C LEU A 476 -8.16 -2.38 7.91
N ASN A 477 -9.27 -3.07 7.74
CA ASN A 477 -9.86 -3.96 8.73
C ASN A 477 -9.87 -5.38 8.20
N PHE A 478 -9.39 -6.32 9.00
CA PHE A 478 -9.34 -7.73 8.69
C PHE A 478 -9.99 -8.57 9.77
N ALA A 479 -10.56 -9.70 9.38
CA ALA A 479 -11.00 -10.76 10.27
C ALA A 479 -10.40 -12.08 9.81
N ALA A 480 -9.78 -12.80 10.72
CA ALA A 480 -9.22 -14.13 10.50
C ALA A 480 -10.07 -15.15 11.28
N LYS A 481 -10.39 -16.29 10.66
CA LYS A 481 -11.16 -17.36 11.27
C LYS A 481 -10.40 -18.68 11.19
N ASN A 482 -10.37 -19.41 12.31
CA ASN A 482 -9.83 -20.76 12.39
C ASN A 482 -8.40 -20.91 11.84
N VAL A 483 -7.57 -19.90 12.07
CA VAL A 483 -6.16 -19.93 11.64
C VAL A 483 -5.39 -20.81 12.62
N PRO A 484 -4.68 -21.87 12.18
CA PRO A 484 -3.90 -22.72 13.06
C PRO A 484 -2.71 -21.95 13.65
N GLY A 485 -2.81 -21.57 14.94
CA GLY A 485 -1.81 -20.74 15.60
C GLY A 485 -0.45 -21.39 15.67
N ASP A 486 -0.38 -22.70 15.88
CA ASP A 486 0.87 -23.46 15.92
C ASP A 486 1.58 -23.48 14.56
N ALA A 487 0.80 -23.59 13.46
CA ALA A 487 1.36 -23.54 12.12
C ALA A 487 1.90 -22.15 11.79
N ILE A 488 1.21 -21.08 12.20
CA ILE A 488 1.70 -19.71 12.05
C ILE A 488 2.96 -19.50 12.88
N ALA A 489 3.00 -19.92 14.15
CA ALA A 489 4.18 -19.83 14.99
C ALA A 489 5.40 -20.49 14.32
N LYS A 490 5.22 -21.65 13.71
CA LYS A 490 6.27 -22.37 12.98
C LYS A 490 6.76 -21.59 11.75
N VAL A 491 5.87 -20.94 11.00
CA VAL A 491 6.24 -20.05 9.88
C VAL A 491 7.15 -18.92 10.34
N TYR A 492 6.91 -18.41 11.55
CA TYR A 492 7.74 -17.38 12.17
C TYR A 492 8.91 -17.94 13.02
N GLU A 493 9.24 -19.24 12.84
CA GLU A 493 10.36 -19.91 13.51
C GLU A 493 10.25 -19.88 15.05
N THR A 494 9.01 -19.85 15.55
CA THR A 494 8.70 -19.87 16.96
C THR A 494 8.04 -21.20 17.31
N THR A 495 8.59 -21.93 18.27
CA THR A 495 8.04 -23.20 18.74
C THR A 495 7.66 -23.06 20.21
N PRO A 496 6.45 -22.66 20.55
CA PRO A 496 5.98 -22.62 21.92
C PRO A 496 5.94 -24.02 22.53
N THR A 497 6.18 -24.12 23.82
CA THR A 497 6.12 -25.39 24.57
C THR A 497 4.70 -25.87 24.83
N PHE A 498 3.70 -25.14 24.36
CA PHE A 498 2.27 -25.42 24.50
C PHE A 498 1.57 -25.21 23.15
N GLN A 499 0.44 -25.85 22.96
CA GLN A 499 -0.38 -25.69 21.76
C GLN A 499 -1.16 -24.37 21.82
N ILE A 500 -1.06 -23.56 20.77
CA ILE A 500 -1.84 -22.33 20.59
C ILE A 500 -3.26 -22.68 20.13
N GLY A 501 -3.39 -23.71 19.28
CA GLY A 501 -4.65 -24.14 18.70
C GLY A 501 -5.14 -23.19 17.60
N ASN A 502 -6.43 -23.28 17.26
CA ASN A 502 -7.03 -22.41 16.26
C ASN A 502 -7.31 -21.02 16.83
N VAL A 503 -6.87 -19.99 16.11
CA VAL A 503 -7.05 -18.59 16.47
C VAL A 503 -8.05 -17.94 15.51
N SER A 504 -8.98 -17.19 16.08
CA SER A 504 -9.79 -16.21 15.34
C SER A 504 -9.39 -14.80 15.81
N ALA A 505 -9.28 -13.87 14.88
CA ALA A 505 -8.82 -12.53 15.20
C ALA A 505 -9.48 -11.48 14.32
N THR A 506 -9.57 -10.26 14.84
CA THR A 506 -9.82 -9.05 14.06
C THR A 506 -8.61 -8.15 14.15
N ALA A 507 -8.23 -7.52 13.05
CA ALA A 507 -7.09 -6.64 12.98
C ALA A 507 -7.47 -5.32 12.30
N GLN A 508 -7.03 -4.21 12.86
CA GLN A 508 -7.14 -2.89 12.26
C GLN A 508 -5.74 -2.32 12.03
N LEU A 509 -5.49 -1.86 10.81
CA LEU A 509 -4.23 -1.24 10.38
C LEU A 509 -4.50 0.20 9.97
N ILE A 510 -3.94 1.15 10.68
CA ILE A 510 -4.13 2.59 10.43
C ILE A 510 -2.78 3.30 10.34
N GLY A 511 -2.68 4.23 9.40
CA GLY A 511 -1.54 5.14 9.28
C GLY A 511 -0.84 5.09 7.95
N ALA A 512 0.28 5.80 7.84
CA ALA A 512 1.11 5.77 6.64
C ALA A 512 1.79 4.40 6.48
N PRO A 513 2.05 3.89 5.26
CA PRO A 513 2.70 2.59 5.04
C PRO A 513 4.04 2.40 5.75
N THR A 514 4.76 3.50 6.01
CA THR A 514 6.02 3.51 6.76
C THR A 514 5.83 3.70 8.26
N ASN A 515 4.60 3.93 8.71
CA ASN A 515 4.27 4.28 10.10
C ASN A 515 2.89 3.72 10.50
N VAL A 516 2.66 2.44 10.20
CA VAL A 516 1.38 1.76 10.45
C VAL A 516 1.29 1.34 11.91
N GLN A 517 0.18 1.69 12.55
CA GLN A 517 -0.27 1.11 13.80
C GLN A 517 -1.23 -0.05 13.52
N THR A 518 -1.00 -1.19 14.14
CA THR A 518 -1.85 -2.36 14.01
C THR A 518 -2.40 -2.75 15.37
N VAL A 519 -3.72 -2.96 15.47
CA VAL A 519 -4.38 -3.48 16.66
C VAL A 519 -5.07 -4.78 16.28
N VAL A 520 -4.79 -5.85 17.01
CA VAL A 520 -5.32 -7.19 16.77
C VAL A 520 -6.04 -7.66 18.04
N GLN A 521 -7.30 -7.98 17.92
CA GLN A 521 -8.06 -8.70 18.95
C GLN A 521 -8.16 -10.17 18.56
N PHE A 522 -7.82 -11.06 19.47
CA PHE A 522 -7.76 -12.50 19.18
C PHE A 522 -8.52 -13.35 20.20
N GLN A 523 -8.92 -14.52 19.74
CA GLN A 523 -9.52 -15.60 20.54
C GLN A 523 -8.88 -16.92 20.14
N ALA A 524 -8.42 -17.69 21.12
CA ALA A 524 -7.82 -19.02 20.95
C ALA A 524 -8.55 -20.01 21.89
N PRO A 525 -9.73 -20.54 21.52
CA PRO A 525 -10.57 -21.34 22.43
C PRO A 525 -10.04 -22.77 22.64
N ASN A 526 -9.23 -23.30 21.74
CA ASN A 526 -8.85 -24.71 21.68
C ASN A 526 -7.36 -24.96 21.98
N GLY A 527 -6.63 -23.95 22.45
CA GLY A 527 -5.25 -24.10 22.87
C GLY A 527 -5.09 -24.80 24.22
N THR A 528 -3.87 -25.12 24.62
CA THR A 528 -3.54 -25.60 25.95
C THR A 528 -4.01 -24.61 27.02
N TYR A 529 -3.93 -23.33 26.70
CA TYR A 529 -4.44 -22.23 27.55
C TYR A 529 -5.45 -21.42 26.77
N PRO A 530 -6.73 -21.82 26.74
CA PRO A 530 -7.76 -21.08 26.03
C PRO A 530 -7.80 -19.62 26.49
N GLY A 531 -7.93 -18.70 25.52
CA GLY A 531 -7.86 -17.29 25.92
C GLY A 531 -8.25 -16.31 24.83
N THR A 532 -8.27 -15.05 25.24
CA THR A 532 -8.56 -13.89 24.42
C THR A 532 -7.58 -12.76 24.76
N GLY A 533 -7.43 -11.80 23.86
CA GLY A 533 -6.59 -10.66 24.16
C GLY A 533 -6.52 -9.67 23.02
N GLU A 534 -5.78 -8.59 23.27
CA GLU A 534 -5.47 -7.55 22.31
C GLU A 534 -3.96 -7.40 22.17
N VAL A 535 -3.50 -7.31 20.94
CA VAL A 535 -2.10 -7.04 20.60
C VAL A 535 -2.08 -5.75 19.77
N ALA A 536 -1.33 -4.77 20.21
CA ALA A 536 -1.05 -3.55 19.45
C ALA A 536 0.40 -3.55 18.99
N ILE A 537 0.61 -3.37 17.70
CA ILE A 537 1.94 -3.27 17.07
C ILE A 537 2.15 -1.82 16.68
N ALA A 538 3.11 -1.19 17.31
CA ALA A 538 3.48 0.19 17.02
C ALA A 538 4.40 0.26 15.78
N PRO A 539 4.52 1.42 15.14
CA PRO A 539 5.37 1.61 13.96
C PRO A 539 6.85 1.28 14.17
N ASN A 540 7.37 1.48 15.37
CA ASN A 540 8.72 1.10 15.76
C ASN A 540 8.89 -0.41 16.05
N ARG A 541 7.88 -1.23 15.69
CA ARG A 541 7.82 -2.68 15.90
C ARG A 541 7.72 -3.10 17.39
N THR A 542 7.46 -2.17 18.29
CA THR A 542 7.10 -2.54 19.66
C THR A 542 5.71 -3.19 19.67
N VAL A 543 5.62 -4.37 20.22
CA VAL A 543 4.37 -5.10 20.40
C VAL A 543 3.91 -4.91 21.84
N SER A 544 2.69 -4.45 22.04
CA SER A 544 2.03 -4.36 23.34
C SER A 544 0.87 -5.33 23.37
N PHE A 545 0.76 -6.12 24.42
CA PHE A 545 -0.41 -6.96 24.64
C PHE A 545 -1.19 -6.45 25.84
N ARG A 546 -2.49 -6.36 25.68
CA ARG A 546 -3.42 -5.78 26.64
C ARG A 546 -4.61 -6.73 26.82
N ASN A 547 -5.15 -6.72 28.03
CA ASN A 547 -6.36 -7.49 28.34
C ASN A 547 -6.26 -8.98 27.93
N VAL A 548 -5.05 -9.53 27.91
CA VAL A 548 -4.87 -10.96 27.65
C VAL A 548 -5.46 -11.72 28.83
N ALA A 549 -6.46 -12.56 28.58
CA ALA A 549 -7.10 -13.40 29.55
C ALA A 549 -6.97 -14.85 29.11
N LEU A 550 -6.27 -15.67 29.92
CA LEU A 550 -6.02 -17.08 29.64
C LEU A 550 -6.69 -17.93 30.71
N ASN A 551 -7.24 -19.05 30.29
CA ASN A 551 -7.65 -20.11 31.21
C ASN A 551 -6.44 -21.05 31.42
N VAL A 552 -5.92 -21.07 32.63
CA VAL A 552 -4.70 -21.82 32.95
C VAL A 552 -5.02 -22.81 34.06
N ASN A 553 -5.06 -24.10 33.68
CA ASN A 553 -5.29 -25.20 34.64
C ASN A 553 -6.50 -24.96 35.58
N GLY A 554 -7.63 -24.49 35.03
CA GLY A 554 -8.86 -24.23 35.76
C GLY A 554 -8.90 -22.91 36.53
N GLY A 555 -7.81 -22.12 36.50
CA GLY A 555 -7.79 -20.75 36.96
C GLY A 555 -7.74 -19.77 35.80
N THR A 556 -7.68 -18.48 36.11
CA THR A 556 -7.58 -17.41 35.11
C THR A 556 -6.27 -16.64 35.30
N VAL A 557 -5.63 -16.30 34.19
CA VAL A 557 -4.48 -15.39 34.17
C VAL A 557 -4.80 -14.22 33.27
N ARG A 558 -4.76 -12.99 33.80
CA ARG A 558 -4.87 -11.76 33.03
C ARG A 558 -3.49 -11.14 32.93
N ALA A 559 -3.07 -10.82 31.72
CA ALA A 559 -1.74 -10.30 31.46
C ALA A 559 -1.78 -9.04 30.59
N THR A 560 -0.84 -8.15 30.88
CA THR A 560 -0.48 -7.01 30.05
C THR A 560 1.03 -6.97 29.94
N GLY A 561 1.55 -6.45 28.81
CA GLY A 561 3.00 -6.39 28.65
C GLY A 561 3.43 -5.81 27.33
N SER A 562 4.72 -5.89 27.09
CA SER A 562 5.32 -5.44 25.84
C SER A 562 6.48 -6.32 25.41
N TYR A 563 6.73 -6.27 24.10
CA TYR A 563 7.84 -6.97 23.46
C TYR A 563 8.53 -6.03 22.48
N ALA A 564 9.83 -5.93 22.56
CA ALA A 564 10.67 -5.21 21.64
C ALA A 564 12.10 -5.76 21.66
N ASN A 565 12.76 -5.83 20.49
CA ASN A 565 14.16 -6.24 20.37
C ASN A 565 14.50 -7.56 21.09
N GLN A 566 13.67 -8.59 20.88
CA GLN A 566 13.79 -9.92 21.50
C GLN A 566 13.64 -9.95 23.03
N ARG A 567 13.26 -8.85 23.65
CA ARG A 567 12.98 -8.77 25.10
C ARG A 567 11.50 -8.54 25.32
N TRP A 568 10.97 -9.17 26.36
CA TRP A 568 9.58 -9.01 26.76
C TRP A 568 9.48 -8.69 28.24
N GLN A 569 8.45 -7.99 28.59
CA GLN A 569 8.04 -7.73 29.97
C GLN A 569 6.52 -7.86 30.07
N ALA A 570 6.05 -8.40 31.18
CA ALA A 570 4.64 -8.62 31.41
C ALA A 570 4.27 -8.45 32.88
N VAL A 571 3.08 -7.99 33.12
CA VAL A 571 2.39 -8.06 34.40
C VAL A 571 1.26 -9.03 34.26
N ALA A 572 1.26 -10.10 35.06
CA ALA A 572 0.25 -11.14 35.06
C ALA A 572 -0.45 -11.19 36.41
N ILE A 573 -1.77 -11.28 36.40
CA ILE A 573 -2.60 -11.48 37.59
C ILE A 573 -3.26 -12.84 37.44
N ALA A 574 -2.87 -13.76 38.30
CA ALA A 574 -3.38 -15.11 38.38
C ALA A 574 -4.46 -15.23 39.46
N SER A 575 -5.51 -16.00 39.20
CA SER A 575 -6.58 -16.31 40.14
C SER A 575 -7.00 -17.78 40.00
N GLY A 576 -6.87 -18.53 41.08
CA GLY A 576 -7.27 -19.94 41.17
C GLY A 576 -6.44 -20.88 40.28
N VAL A 577 -5.23 -20.54 39.89
CA VAL A 577 -4.39 -21.37 39.01
C VAL A 577 -3.85 -22.58 39.78
N LYS A 578 -4.24 -23.78 39.35
CA LYS A 578 -3.77 -25.03 39.96
C LYS A 578 -2.30 -25.25 39.65
N LEU A 579 -1.49 -25.49 40.71
CA LEU A 579 -0.04 -25.61 40.59
C LEU A 579 0.44 -27.00 40.21
N GLU A 580 -0.35 -28.05 40.50
CA GLU A 580 0.04 -29.45 40.30
C GLU A 580 0.54 -29.75 38.88
N PRO A 581 -0.08 -29.23 37.78
CA PRO A 581 0.38 -29.52 36.43
C PRO A 581 1.71 -28.87 36.02
N PHE A 582 2.22 -27.90 36.80
CA PHE A 582 3.47 -27.19 36.49
C PHE A 582 4.69 -27.81 37.14
N VAL A 583 4.50 -28.81 38.03
CA VAL A 583 5.60 -29.42 38.75
C VAL A 583 5.73 -30.88 38.34
N ASP A 584 6.98 -31.27 38.02
CA ASP A 584 7.28 -32.66 37.67
C ASP A 584 6.97 -33.57 38.87
N LYS A 585 6.15 -34.61 38.65
CA LYS A 585 5.75 -35.60 39.64
C LYS A 585 6.96 -36.31 40.24
N SER A 586 8.06 -36.44 39.51
CA SER A 586 9.31 -37.04 39.98
C SER A 586 9.95 -36.20 41.11
N GLN A 587 9.76 -34.90 41.09
CA GLN A 587 10.27 -33.95 42.13
C GLN A 587 9.37 -33.92 43.38
N LEU A 588 8.15 -34.43 43.29
CA LEU A 588 7.16 -34.42 44.35
C LEU A 588 6.99 -35.76 45.04
N GLN A 589 8.05 -36.59 45.20
CA GLN A 589 7.94 -37.94 45.74
C GLN A 589 7.24 -37.97 47.09
N ASN A 590 7.53 -37.00 47.97
CA ASN A 590 7.00 -36.90 49.31
C ASN A 590 6.03 -35.74 49.54
N VAL A 591 5.71 -34.96 48.50
CA VAL A 591 4.84 -33.78 48.58
C VAL A 591 3.64 -33.94 47.64
N SER A 592 2.47 -33.48 48.09
CA SER A 592 1.26 -33.40 47.31
C SER A 592 0.89 -31.93 47.14
N LEU A 593 0.74 -31.51 45.88
CA LEU A 593 0.18 -30.22 45.53
C LEU A 593 -1.32 -30.31 45.16
N ALA A 594 -1.96 -31.41 45.53
CA ALA A 594 -3.39 -31.60 45.25
C ALA A 594 -4.20 -30.43 45.84
N GLY A 595 -4.98 -29.76 44.95
CA GLY A 595 -5.80 -28.61 45.34
C GLY A 595 -5.00 -27.32 45.62
N ALA A 596 -3.69 -27.31 45.42
CA ALA A 596 -2.91 -26.09 45.50
C ALA A 596 -3.27 -25.09 44.41
N GLN A 597 -3.67 -23.88 44.81
CA GLN A 597 -4.12 -22.82 43.89
C GLN A 597 -3.28 -21.56 44.13
N PHE A 598 -2.74 -21.03 43.05
CA PHE A 598 -1.98 -19.79 43.08
C PHE A 598 -2.89 -18.61 42.74
N ASN A 599 -2.77 -17.54 43.53
CA ASN A 599 -3.40 -16.26 43.34
C ASN A 599 -2.35 -15.18 43.52
N GLY A 600 -2.28 -14.20 42.61
CA GLY A 600 -1.35 -13.10 42.80
C GLY A 600 -0.96 -12.36 41.55
N ARG A 601 -0.21 -11.28 41.78
CA ARG A 601 0.33 -10.44 40.72
C ARG A 601 1.82 -10.77 40.53
N LEU A 602 2.19 -11.08 39.30
CA LEU A 602 3.55 -11.37 38.89
C LEU A 602 4.04 -10.29 37.93
N ILE A 603 5.25 -9.84 38.14
CA ILE A 603 5.97 -8.96 37.18
C ILE A 603 7.08 -9.81 36.59
N LEU A 604 7.03 -10.02 35.30
CA LEU A 604 7.85 -10.94 34.54
C LEU A 604 8.65 -10.20 33.48
N SER A 605 9.89 -10.62 33.25
CA SER A 605 10.65 -10.19 32.08
C SER A 605 11.56 -11.29 31.56
N GLY A 606 11.93 -11.20 30.27
CA GLY A 606 12.80 -12.22 29.69
C GLY A 606 13.16 -11.93 28.24
N SER A 607 13.65 -12.96 27.57
CA SER A 607 14.00 -12.97 26.15
C SER A 607 13.16 -13.99 25.37
N THR A 608 13.14 -13.86 24.03
CA THR A 608 12.43 -14.80 23.13
C THR A 608 13.37 -15.68 22.33
N ALA A 609 14.65 -15.34 22.26
CA ALA A 609 15.63 -16.11 21.50
C ALA A 609 16.94 -16.28 22.29
N PRO A 610 17.06 -17.35 23.05
CA PRO A 610 16.06 -18.38 23.39
C PRO A 610 14.95 -17.82 24.27
N PHE A 611 13.80 -18.51 24.35
CA PHE A 611 12.75 -18.13 25.30
C PHE A 611 13.23 -18.39 26.73
N GLU A 612 13.31 -17.31 27.49
CA GLU A 612 13.77 -17.35 28.87
C GLU A 612 13.00 -16.36 29.73
N ILE A 613 12.68 -16.79 30.96
CA ILE A 613 12.20 -15.92 32.03
C ILE A 613 13.41 -15.51 32.86
N ALA A 614 13.86 -14.28 32.66
CA ALA A 614 15.04 -13.76 33.35
C ALA A 614 14.70 -13.25 34.75
N THR A 615 13.53 -12.63 34.94
CA THR A 615 13.10 -12.13 36.24
C THR A 615 11.66 -12.48 36.55
N ILE A 616 11.39 -12.80 37.82
CA ILE A 616 10.04 -12.90 38.38
C ILE A 616 10.04 -12.07 39.65
N ARG A 617 9.11 -11.18 39.81
CA ARG A 617 8.85 -10.40 41.02
C ARG A 617 7.37 -10.48 41.36
N THR A 618 7.04 -10.40 42.64
CA THR A 618 5.66 -10.25 43.10
C THR A 618 5.59 -9.27 44.25
N ASP A 619 4.56 -8.48 44.27
CA ASP A 619 4.22 -7.54 45.37
C ASP A 619 2.99 -8.01 46.16
N GLY A 620 2.48 -9.18 45.83
CA GLY A 620 1.34 -9.81 46.53
C GLY A 620 0.91 -11.05 45.76
N ALA A 621 1.39 -12.21 46.27
CA ALA A 621 0.96 -13.51 45.75
C ALA A 621 0.66 -14.44 46.94
N GLY A 622 -0.15 -15.44 46.69
CA GLY A 622 -0.48 -16.44 47.67
C GLY A 622 -0.83 -17.78 47.06
N VAL A 623 -0.58 -18.81 47.80
CA VAL A 623 -0.96 -20.17 47.43
C VAL A 623 -1.94 -20.68 48.50
N GLN A 624 -3.11 -21.10 48.05
CA GLN A 624 -4.04 -21.88 48.88
C GLN A 624 -3.57 -23.34 48.86
N ILE A 625 -3.18 -23.90 49.97
CA ILE A 625 -2.63 -25.26 50.05
C ILE A 625 -2.83 -25.84 51.44
N GLY A 626 -3.11 -27.15 51.57
CA GLY A 626 -3.25 -27.83 52.86
C GLY A 626 -4.35 -27.24 53.75
N GLY A 627 -5.43 -26.68 53.11
CA GLY A 627 -6.54 -26.04 53.83
C GLY A 627 -6.22 -24.70 54.46
N GLY A 628 -5.05 -24.14 54.21
CA GLY A 628 -4.59 -22.81 54.65
C GLY A 628 -4.08 -21.98 53.45
N THR A 629 -3.43 -20.88 53.78
CA THR A 629 -2.83 -19.96 52.81
C THR A 629 -1.35 -19.76 53.06
N VAL A 630 -0.57 -19.68 52.00
CA VAL A 630 0.84 -19.24 52.03
C VAL A 630 0.94 -17.94 51.21
N ALA A 631 1.11 -16.82 51.90
CA ALA A 631 1.44 -15.58 51.24
C ALA A 631 2.90 -15.63 50.77
N VAL A 632 3.13 -15.21 49.54
CA VAL A 632 4.45 -15.22 48.91
C VAL A 632 4.83 -13.79 48.58
N SER A 633 5.96 -13.33 49.10
CA SER A 633 6.47 -11.99 48.89
C SER A 633 7.98 -12.02 48.63
N ASN A 634 8.53 -10.88 48.21
CA ASN A 634 9.96 -10.73 47.95
C ASN A 634 10.55 -11.81 47.01
N VAL A 635 9.71 -12.26 46.04
CA VAL A 635 10.17 -13.21 45.01
C VAL A 635 11.18 -12.54 44.14
N GLN A 636 12.34 -13.14 44.03
CA GLN A 636 13.40 -12.77 43.11
C GLN A 636 13.82 -14.01 42.32
N LEU A 637 13.82 -13.92 41.03
CA LEU A 637 14.45 -14.87 40.12
C LEU A 637 15.50 -14.12 39.34
N GLN A 638 16.76 -14.53 39.44
CA GLN A 638 17.88 -13.97 38.70
C GLN A 638 18.85 -15.09 38.36
N ASP A 639 19.26 -15.20 37.14
CA ASP A 639 20.29 -16.15 36.69
C ASP A 639 20.09 -17.58 37.21
N GLN A 640 18.89 -18.15 37.09
CA GLN A 640 18.52 -19.48 37.58
C GLN A 640 18.35 -19.60 39.09
N SER A 641 18.80 -18.64 39.88
CA SER A 641 18.61 -18.62 41.32
C SER A 641 17.30 -17.93 41.69
N PHE A 642 16.58 -18.52 42.65
CA PHE A 642 15.39 -17.89 43.19
C PHE A 642 15.46 -17.71 44.68
N SER A 643 14.77 -16.71 45.18
CA SER A 643 14.49 -16.53 46.60
C SER A 643 13.06 -16.03 46.79
N ALA A 644 12.45 -16.35 47.91
CA ALA A 644 11.13 -15.87 48.28
C ALA A 644 10.94 -15.88 49.79
N GLN A 645 10.06 -15.00 50.25
CA GLN A 645 9.57 -14.99 51.63
C GLN A 645 8.14 -15.57 51.62
N LEU A 646 7.90 -16.54 52.50
CA LEU A 646 6.64 -17.24 52.63
C LEU A 646 6.06 -16.98 54.03
N VAL A 647 4.80 -16.63 54.08
CA VAL A 647 4.04 -16.49 55.34
C VAL A 647 2.88 -17.48 55.31
N ALA A 648 3.02 -18.55 56.04
CA ALA A 648 2.01 -19.58 56.14
C ALA A 648 0.96 -19.24 57.22
N ASN A 649 -0.33 -19.45 56.93
CA ASN A 649 -1.43 -19.25 57.85
C ASN A 649 -2.44 -20.39 57.70
N GLY A 650 -2.61 -21.17 58.77
CA GLY A 650 -3.56 -22.25 58.82
C GLY A 650 -3.26 -23.48 57.95
N VAL A 651 -2.01 -23.59 57.46
CA VAL A 651 -1.60 -24.68 56.56
C VAL A 651 -1.41 -25.99 57.33
N ARG A 652 -2.07 -27.06 56.89
CA ARG A 652 -1.92 -28.40 57.46
C ARG A 652 -0.90 -29.20 56.70
N LEU A 653 0.31 -29.32 57.22
CA LEU A 653 1.41 -30.02 56.57
C LEU A 653 1.08 -31.49 56.27
N GLY A 654 0.22 -32.13 57.12
CA GLY A 654 -0.25 -33.50 56.88
C GLY A 654 -1.11 -33.72 55.63
N GLN A 655 -1.66 -32.63 55.04
CA GLN A 655 -2.32 -32.66 53.78
C GLN A 655 -1.37 -32.45 52.60
N ILE A 656 -0.17 -31.97 52.85
CA ILE A 656 0.87 -31.67 51.85
C ILE A 656 1.88 -32.81 51.80
N LEU A 657 2.27 -33.34 52.95
CA LEU A 657 3.26 -34.43 53.06
C LEU A 657 2.57 -35.77 52.97
N LYS A 658 3.00 -36.67 52.05
CA LYS A 658 2.41 -38.01 51.86
C LYS A 658 2.61 -38.91 53.07
N GLN A 659 3.67 -38.68 53.81
CA GLN A 659 3.93 -39.39 55.10
C GLN A 659 4.23 -38.37 56.18
N SER A 660 3.36 -38.14 57.08
CA SER A 660 3.51 -37.14 58.13
C SER A 660 2.98 -37.66 59.48
N PRO A 661 3.62 -37.26 60.57
CA PRO A 661 3.03 -37.51 61.91
C PRO A 661 1.66 -36.83 62.09
N PRO A 662 0.75 -37.40 62.84
CA PRO A 662 -0.60 -36.83 63.07
C PRO A 662 -0.60 -35.37 63.54
N ALA A 663 0.42 -35.01 64.30
CA ALA A 663 0.61 -33.66 64.83
C ALA A 663 0.69 -32.59 63.73
N LEU A 664 1.19 -32.92 62.52
CA LEU A 664 1.32 -32.00 61.39
C LEU A 664 0.00 -31.76 60.64
N ASN A 665 -1.11 -32.45 61.07
CA ASN A 665 -2.44 -32.13 60.60
C ASN A 665 -3.06 -30.89 61.26
N ASN A 666 -2.38 -30.34 62.27
CA ASN A 666 -2.78 -29.09 62.90
C ASN A 666 -2.39 -27.86 62.07
N PRO A 667 -3.12 -26.75 62.22
CA PRO A 667 -2.84 -25.53 61.49
C PRO A 667 -1.44 -24.96 61.82
N LEU A 668 -0.58 -24.85 60.83
CA LEU A 668 0.73 -24.17 60.90
C LEU A 668 0.55 -22.71 60.60
N ALA A 669 1.18 -21.85 61.42
CA ALA A 669 1.43 -20.46 61.10
C ALA A 669 2.93 -20.17 61.19
N GLY A 670 3.50 -19.41 60.29
CA GLY A 670 4.94 -19.15 60.34
C GLY A 670 5.47 -18.30 59.18
N THR A 671 6.67 -17.80 59.32
CA THR A 671 7.37 -17.04 58.28
C THR A 671 8.66 -17.76 57.89
N PHE A 672 8.84 -17.93 56.57
CA PHE A 672 9.98 -18.67 56.04
C PHE A 672 10.61 -17.90 54.92
N GLN A 673 11.92 -17.95 54.81
CA GLN A 673 12.67 -17.54 53.65
C GLN A 673 13.18 -18.78 52.95
N ILE A 674 12.99 -18.83 51.64
CA ILE A 674 13.47 -19.93 50.79
C ILE A 674 14.35 -19.40 49.68
N ALA A 675 15.35 -20.20 49.30
CA ALA A 675 16.21 -19.95 48.16
C ALA A 675 16.65 -21.27 47.53
N GLY A 676 16.85 -21.26 46.23
CA GLY A 676 17.26 -22.44 45.46
C GLY A 676 17.69 -22.11 44.04
N ASN A 677 17.88 -23.15 43.24
CA ASN A 677 18.18 -23.04 41.83
C ASN A 677 17.04 -23.69 41.02
N ARG A 678 16.57 -22.99 39.99
CA ARG A 678 15.46 -23.43 39.16
C ARG A 678 15.75 -24.73 38.41
N ASP A 679 16.98 -24.86 37.89
CA ASP A 679 17.35 -25.98 37.04
C ASP A 679 17.64 -27.25 37.79
N ASN A 680 17.91 -27.13 39.11
CA ASN A 680 18.12 -28.22 40.02
C ASN A 680 17.21 -28.09 41.27
N PHE A 681 15.92 -27.91 41.05
CA PHE A 681 14.94 -27.76 42.12
C PHE A 681 14.63 -29.13 42.75
N SER A 682 14.97 -29.28 44.01
CA SER A 682 14.54 -30.40 44.84
C SER A 682 14.52 -29.98 46.31
N LEU A 683 13.85 -30.75 47.18
CA LEU A 683 13.91 -30.49 48.62
C LEU A 683 15.34 -30.58 49.18
N LYS A 684 16.22 -31.35 48.55
CA LYS A 684 17.62 -31.49 48.95
C LYS A 684 18.48 -30.27 48.64
N THR A 685 18.17 -29.58 47.53
CA THR A 685 18.92 -28.41 47.06
C THR A 685 18.33 -27.10 47.56
N LEU A 686 17.12 -27.15 48.11
CA LEU A 686 16.45 -26.00 48.71
C LEU A 686 17.19 -25.56 49.97
N ARG A 687 17.38 -24.26 50.11
CA ARG A 687 17.80 -23.60 51.34
C ARG A 687 16.62 -22.86 51.93
N GLY A 688 16.46 -22.96 53.22
CA GLY A 688 15.37 -22.28 53.89
C GLY A 688 15.74 -21.86 55.31
N SER A 689 15.14 -20.80 55.77
CA SER A 689 15.21 -20.36 57.18
C SER A 689 13.86 -19.81 57.59
N GLY A 690 13.57 -19.82 58.90
CA GLY A 690 12.32 -19.26 59.37
C GLY A 690 11.90 -19.63 60.77
N GLU A 691 10.67 -19.36 61.09
CA GLU A 691 10.01 -19.75 62.31
C GLU A 691 8.54 -20.13 62.06
N GLY A 692 8.02 -21.00 62.88
CA GLY A 692 6.64 -21.43 62.76
C GLY A 692 6.03 -21.98 64.06
N SER A 693 4.75 -22.00 64.14
CA SER A 693 4.00 -22.52 65.28
C SER A 693 2.84 -23.39 64.86
N LEU A 694 2.59 -24.42 65.63
CA LEU A 694 1.47 -25.34 65.48
C LEU A 694 0.61 -25.30 66.79
N ALA A 695 -0.69 -25.14 66.63
CA ALA A 695 -1.59 -25.28 67.76
C ALA A 695 -2.07 -26.74 67.84
N ILE A 696 -1.79 -27.44 68.93
CA ILE A 696 -2.09 -28.87 69.11
C ILE A 696 -2.85 -29.08 70.39
N GLY A 697 -4.14 -29.46 70.29
CA GLY A 697 -4.98 -29.87 71.43
C GLY A 697 -5.06 -28.85 72.57
N GLY A 698 -4.98 -27.54 72.30
CA GLY A 698 -4.97 -26.46 73.27
C GLY A 698 -3.56 -26.02 73.71
N GLY A 699 -2.52 -26.71 73.30
CA GLY A 699 -1.13 -26.31 73.45
C GLY A 699 -0.54 -25.72 72.20
N THR A 700 0.69 -25.22 72.27
CA THR A 700 1.41 -24.65 71.13
C THR A 700 2.82 -25.24 71.02
N VAL A 701 3.20 -25.62 69.81
CA VAL A 701 4.57 -25.95 69.47
C VAL A 701 5.13 -24.84 68.54
N THR A 702 6.17 -24.18 68.99
CA THR A 702 6.85 -23.15 68.19
C THR A 702 8.23 -23.64 67.81
N ALA A 703 8.56 -23.59 66.55
CA ALA A 703 9.89 -23.84 66.02
C ALA A 703 10.51 -22.50 65.64
N LYS A 704 11.66 -22.16 66.20
CA LYS A 704 12.47 -20.96 65.89
C LYS A 704 13.79 -21.37 65.26
N ASN A 705 14.45 -20.43 64.63
CA ASN A 705 15.78 -20.65 64.02
C ASN A 705 15.75 -21.90 63.11
N ILE A 706 14.67 -22.13 62.42
CA ILE A 706 14.56 -23.21 61.43
C ILE A 706 15.58 -22.92 60.33
N GLN A 707 16.41 -23.89 60.04
CA GLN A 707 17.34 -23.84 58.89
C GLN A 707 17.22 -25.15 58.14
N VAL A 708 17.14 -25.02 56.81
CA VAL A 708 17.12 -26.14 55.84
C VAL A 708 18.25 -25.91 54.85
N ALA A 709 19.20 -26.84 54.76
CA ALA A 709 20.25 -26.81 53.75
C ALA A 709 20.75 -28.23 53.46
N ASN A 710 21.11 -28.51 52.21
CA ASN A 710 21.69 -29.77 51.77
C ASN A 710 20.85 -31.01 52.20
N GLY A 711 19.55 -30.88 52.20
CA GLY A 711 18.64 -31.97 52.56
C GLY A 711 18.50 -32.24 54.07
N VAL A 712 19.07 -31.38 54.91
CA VAL A 712 18.97 -31.47 56.38
C VAL A 712 18.24 -30.25 56.92
N TYR A 713 17.36 -30.47 57.86
CA TYR A 713 16.76 -29.40 58.66
C TYR A 713 17.26 -29.38 60.07
N GLN A 714 17.29 -28.21 60.71
CA GLN A 714 17.52 -28.00 62.13
C GLN A 714 16.58 -26.89 62.63
N ALA A 715 16.17 -27.02 63.93
CA ALA A 715 15.28 -26.02 64.53
C ALA A 715 15.36 -26.08 66.06
N GLN A 716 15.05 -24.96 66.67
CA GLN A 716 14.82 -24.85 68.11
C GLN A 716 13.29 -24.95 68.34
N VAL A 717 12.84 -26.02 68.97
CA VAL A 717 11.45 -26.31 69.21
C VAL A 717 11.05 -26.07 70.64
N GLN A 718 10.06 -25.27 70.89
CA GLN A 718 9.45 -25.00 72.15
C GLN A 718 8.02 -25.55 72.16
N ALA A 719 7.71 -26.47 73.02
CA ALA A 719 6.37 -26.94 73.35
C ALA A 719 5.84 -26.21 74.58
N LYS A 720 4.66 -25.67 74.52
CA LYS A 720 3.99 -24.97 75.61
C LYS A 720 2.55 -25.54 75.76
N ASN A 721 2.29 -26.03 76.97
CA ASN A 721 0.96 -26.65 77.34
C ASN A 721 0.44 -27.73 76.36
N MET A 722 1.39 -28.47 75.77
CA MET A 722 1.06 -29.46 74.76
C MET A 722 0.55 -30.74 75.39
N PRO A 723 -0.66 -31.24 75.02
CA PRO A 723 -1.18 -32.47 75.60
C PRO A 723 -0.32 -33.67 75.20
N VAL A 724 0.26 -34.40 76.13
CA VAL A 724 1.15 -35.56 75.87
C VAL A 724 0.42 -36.63 75.04
N GLN A 725 -0.86 -36.83 75.30
CA GLN A 725 -1.71 -37.78 74.55
C GLN A 725 -1.83 -37.49 73.10
N GLN A 726 -1.48 -36.31 72.63
CA GLN A 726 -1.40 -35.95 71.17
C GLN A 726 -0.08 -36.40 70.54
N LEU A 727 0.91 -36.71 71.31
CA LEU A 727 2.24 -37.16 70.83
C LEU A 727 2.38 -38.68 70.85
N ALA A 728 1.84 -39.31 71.85
CA ALA A 728 1.92 -40.75 72.06
C ALA A 728 0.68 -41.27 72.76
N THR A 729 0.39 -42.55 72.58
CA THR A 729 -0.60 -43.23 73.41
C THR A 729 -0.04 -43.41 74.82
N VAL A 730 -0.58 -42.58 75.68
CA VAL A 730 -0.17 -42.68 77.13
C VAL A 730 -1.40 -43.09 78.00
N PRO A 731 -1.18 -43.90 79.07
CA PRO A 731 -2.25 -44.18 80.01
C PRO A 731 -2.90 -42.91 80.57
N LYS A 732 -4.17 -42.94 80.94
CA LYS A 732 -4.92 -41.76 81.40
C LYS A 732 -4.23 -40.99 82.53
N GLN A 733 -3.59 -41.70 83.42
CA GLN A 733 -2.87 -41.15 84.63
C GLN A 733 -1.63 -40.32 84.20
N PHE A 734 -1.07 -40.53 83.05
CA PHE A 734 0.08 -39.79 82.52
C PHE A 734 -0.32 -38.73 81.45
N GLN A 735 -1.59 -38.49 81.26
CA GLN A 735 -2.08 -37.41 80.41
C GLN A 735 -1.88 -36.09 81.12
N GLY A 736 -1.22 -35.14 80.41
CA GLY A 736 -0.88 -33.85 81.02
C GLY A 736 -0.36 -32.87 80.02
N ALA A 737 -0.09 -31.67 80.52
CA ALA A 737 0.47 -30.59 79.67
C ALA A 737 1.99 -30.67 79.66
N LEU A 738 2.56 -30.90 78.49
CA LEU A 738 4.01 -30.87 78.23
C LEU A 738 4.49 -29.43 77.96
N ASN A 739 5.52 -29.04 78.71
CA ASN A 739 6.27 -27.85 78.37
C ASN A 739 7.74 -28.28 78.17
N GLY A 740 8.40 -27.88 77.06
CA GLY A 740 9.75 -28.33 76.78
C GLY A 740 10.46 -27.46 75.73
N GLN A 741 11.76 -27.59 75.70
CA GLN A 741 12.64 -26.96 74.71
C GLN A 741 13.53 -28.03 74.11
N PHE A 742 13.59 -28.09 72.77
CA PHE A 742 14.37 -29.11 72.09
C PHE A 742 15.13 -28.46 70.89
N ASN A 743 16.36 -28.89 70.70
CA ASN A 743 17.03 -28.70 69.40
C ASN A 743 16.76 -29.96 68.59
N VAL A 744 16.19 -29.77 67.42
CA VAL A 744 15.75 -30.88 66.53
C VAL A 744 16.50 -30.78 65.24
N ALA A 745 17.02 -31.87 64.71
CA ALA A 745 17.58 -31.98 63.36
C ALA A 745 17.14 -33.28 62.72
N GLY A 746 17.10 -33.29 61.40
CA GLY A 746 16.70 -34.46 60.59
C GLY A 746 16.84 -34.25 59.07
N SER A 747 16.48 -35.28 58.37
CA SER A 747 16.48 -35.24 56.88
C SER A 747 15.13 -34.77 56.33
N VAL A 748 15.15 -33.95 55.29
CA VAL A 748 13.94 -33.56 54.56
C VAL A 748 13.29 -34.75 53.79
N ASP A 749 14.04 -35.85 53.60
CA ASP A 749 13.55 -37.06 52.91
C ASP A 749 12.68 -37.91 53.82
N SER A 750 12.76 -37.76 55.19
CA SER A 750 12.03 -38.56 56.12
C SER A 750 11.75 -37.82 57.44
N PHE A 751 10.50 -37.76 57.80
CA PHE A 751 10.06 -37.22 59.09
C PHE A 751 9.72 -38.34 60.09
N LYS A 752 10.30 -39.55 59.91
CA LYS A 752 10.14 -40.68 60.84
C LYS A 752 11.03 -40.45 62.06
N LEU A 753 10.56 -40.91 63.27
CA LEU A 753 11.28 -40.74 64.52
C LEU A 753 12.70 -41.33 64.48
N GLN A 754 12.91 -42.37 63.64
CA GLN A 754 14.23 -42.99 63.43
C GLN A 754 15.25 -42.09 62.70
N THR A 755 14.80 -41.09 62.04
CA THR A 755 15.65 -40.17 61.27
C THR A 755 15.80 -38.81 61.94
N ILE A 756 15.14 -38.58 63.08
CA ILE A 756 15.15 -37.34 63.83
C ILE A 756 16.21 -37.44 64.93
N GLN A 757 17.00 -36.42 65.05
CA GLN A 757 17.86 -36.17 66.19
C GLN A 757 17.28 -35.03 67.00
N ALA A 758 17.15 -35.25 68.31
CA ALA A 758 16.66 -34.21 69.20
C ALA A 758 17.43 -34.21 70.51
N SER A 759 17.69 -33.03 71.06
CA SER A 759 18.22 -32.87 72.41
C SER A 759 17.49 -31.76 73.14
N GLY A 760 17.27 -31.91 74.47
CA GLY A 760 16.49 -30.88 75.15
C GLY A 760 16.09 -31.23 76.55
N GLN A 761 15.09 -30.51 77.02
CA GLN A 761 14.46 -30.69 78.30
C GLN A 761 12.94 -30.54 78.18
N ALA A 762 12.22 -31.26 79.04
CA ALA A 762 10.78 -31.21 79.07
C ALA A 762 10.23 -31.32 80.54
N ARG A 763 9.07 -30.75 80.72
CA ARG A 763 8.27 -30.79 81.90
C ARG A 763 6.86 -31.18 81.61
N VAL A 764 6.33 -32.13 82.31
CA VAL A 764 4.94 -32.53 82.15
C VAL A 764 4.26 -32.42 83.52
N ASN A 765 3.15 -31.76 83.60
CA ASN A 765 2.34 -31.70 84.81
C ASN A 765 1.23 -32.81 84.65
N VAL A 766 1.36 -33.80 85.53
CA VAL A 766 0.46 -34.98 85.44
C VAL A 766 0.00 -35.35 86.88
N ALA A 767 -1.26 -35.77 87.01
CA ALA A 767 -1.80 -36.27 88.25
C ALA A 767 -1.52 -35.38 89.51
N GLY A 768 -1.49 -34.04 89.27
CA GLY A 768 -1.16 -33.11 90.43
C GLY A 768 0.30 -32.96 90.71
N GLY A 769 1.19 -33.75 90.16
CA GLY A 769 2.62 -33.66 90.30
C GLY A 769 3.31 -33.14 89.04
N THR A 770 4.62 -33.11 89.03
CA THR A 770 5.44 -32.65 87.91
C THR A 770 6.53 -33.71 87.62
N ILE A 771 6.59 -34.08 86.32
CA ILE A 771 7.69 -34.87 85.77
C ILE A 771 8.59 -33.91 84.97
N THR A 772 9.87 -33.85 85.36
CA THR A 772 10.87 -33.07 84.56
C THR A 772 11.85 -34.08 83.97
N ALA A 773 12.03 -34.00 82.66
CA ALA A 773 13.05 -34.74 81.94
C ALA A 773 14.13 -33.77 81.51
N SER A 774 15.36 -33.97 81.88
CA SER A 774 16.55 -33.20 81.48
C SER A 774 17.48 -34.08 80.64
N ASN A 775 18.41 -33.45 79.92
CA ASN A 775 19.41 -34.14 79.08
C ASN A 775 18.69 -35.19 78.16
N ILE A 776 17.52 -34.80 77.64
CA ILE A 776 16.82 -35.64 76.66
C ILE A 776 17.73 -35.70 75.46
N GLN A 777 18.01 -36.87 74.92
CA GLN A 777 18.67 -37.16 73.68
C GLN A 777 17.82 -38.20 72.93
N VAL A 778 17.57 -37.90 71.64
CA VAL A 778 16.92 -38.81 70.70
C VAL A 778 17.84 -38.91 69.49
N ALA A 779 18.22 -40.11 69.10
CA ALA A 779 19.01 -40.37 67.87
C ALA A 779 18.70 -41.83 67.43
N ASN A 780 18.53 -41.99 66.10
CA ASN A 780 18.26 -43.30 65.43
C ASN A 780 17.14 -44.12 66.08
N GLY A 781 16.09 -43.43 66.58
CA GLY A 781 14.95 -44.07 67.21
C GLY A 781 15.18 -44.46 68.64
N VAL A 782 16.43 -44.25 69.23
CA VAL A 782 16.78 -44.45 70.62
C VAL A 782 16.64 -43.13 71.32
N TYR A 783 16.11 -43.20 72.56
CA TYR A 783 15.97 -42.03 73.45
C TYR A 783 16.55 -42.32 74.83
N GLN A 784 17.13 -41.30 75.38
CA GLN A 784 17.59 -41.31 76.82
C GLN A 784 17.25 -39.95 77.43
N ALA A 785 16.99 -39.97 78.71
CA ALA A 785 16.74 -38.75 79.46
C ALA A 785 16.94 -39.00 80.95
N GLN A 786 17.33 -37.98 81.71
CA GLN A 786 17.28 -37.98 83.17
C GLN A 786 15.93 -37.49 83.60
N VAL A 787 15.19 -38.34 84.37
CA VAL A 787 13.80 -38.03 84.72
C VAL A 787 13.69 -37.86 86.25
N GLN A 788 13.10 -36.74 86.60
CA GLN A 788 12.76 -36.44 88.00
C GLN A 788 11.27 -36.24 88.17
N ALA A 789 10.67 -36.92 89.12
CA ALA A 789 9.27 -36.73 89.44
C ALA A 789 9.16 -36.06 90.84
N LYS A 790 8.32 -34.99 90.90
CA LYS A 790 8.07 -34.29 92.17
C LYS A 790 6.55 -34.20 92.41
N ASN A 791 6.17 -34.36 93.67
CA ASN A 791 4.78 -34.27 94.21
C ASN A 791 3.84 -35.15 93.38
N MET A 792 4.30 -36.37 93.10
CA MET A 792 3.45 -37.34 92.35
C MET A 792 2.64 -38.19 93.32
N PRO A 793 1.32 -38.07 93.30
CA PRO A 793 0.51 -38.96 94.19
C PRO A 793 0.54 -40.38 93.62
N VAL A 794 1.26 -41.24 94.28
CA VAL A 794 1.55 -42.64 93.84
C VAL A 794 0.23 -43.41 93.59
N GLN A 795 -0.80 -43.13 94.37
CA GLN A 795 -2.11 -43.75 94.27
C GLN A 795 -2.82 -43.39 92.99
N GLN A 796 -2.45 -42.35 92.27
CA GLN A 796 -2.98 -42.00 91.01
C GLN A 796 -2.17 -42.59 89.86
N LEU A 797 -0.95 -43.03 90.05
CA LEU A 797 -0.05 -43.56 89.00
C LEU A 797 -0.17 -45.08 88.81
N ALA A 798 -0.51 -45.80 89.88
CA ALA A 798 -0.61 -47.24 89.92
C ALA A 798 -1.68 -47.67 90.91
N THR A 799 -2.22 -48.87 90.74
CA THR A 799 -3.02 -49.53 91.83
C THR A 799 -2.05 -49.85 92.95
N VAL A 800 -2.08 -49.01 93.93
CA VAL A 800 -1.16 -49.18 95.12
C VAL A 800 -1.96 -49.80 96.28
N PRO A 801 -1.49 -50.85 97.00
CA PRO A 801 -2.18 -51.37 98.18
C PRO A 801 -2.41 -50.22 99.20
N LYS A 802 -3.57 -50.29 99.94
CA LYS A 802 -4.02 -49.19 100.79
C LYS A 802 -2.97 -48.82 101.91
N GLN A 803 -2.10 -49.72 102.31
CA GLN A 803 -1.04 -49.47 103.26
C GLN A 803 0.12 -48.55 102.75
N PHE A 804 0.21 -48.33 101.45
CA PHE A 804 1.22 -47.47 100.88
C PHE A 804 0.54 -46.20 100.25
N GLN A 805 -0.66 -45.93 100.56
CA GLN A 805 -1.33 -44.68 100.08
C GLN A 805 -0.97 -43.56 101.09
N GLY A 806 0.13 -42.97 100.95
CA GLY A 806 0.58 -41.80 101.69
C GLY A 806 0.50 -40.51 100.84
N ALA A 807 0.57 -39.33 101.53
CA ALA A 807 0.47 -38.04 100.91
C ALA A 807 1.67 -37.73 99.97
#